data_2320fb171fd720e23b767a11b03b0818
#
_entry.id   2320fb171fd720e23b767a11b03b0818
#
_cell.length_a   1.000
_cell.length_b   1.000
_cell.length_c   1.000
_cell.angle_alpha   90.00
_cell.angle_beta   90.00
_cell.angle_gamma   90.00
#
_symmetry.space_group_name_H-M   'P 1'
#
loop_
_entity.id
_entity.type
_entity.pdbx_description
1 polymer ?
#
loop_
_entity_poly.entity_id
_entity_poly.type
_entity_poly.pdbx_seq_one_letter_code
_entity_poly.pdbx_strand_id
1 'polypeptide(L)'
;MNRKSLRKEVFLIFFLATLLWVAEEAIASSPHFDFNIQSHHLIIQIDPSRHFLKAEDRLEINIKWGRPPILSFLLNPQLKIIRILDRRTGEPLHWSEVKFSAHANRLDIFLQKVEEPLLLSISYEGSIYNPIVKEKELQFVRGDQTYGLIGSEGVYLPQDAHWYPDRPDSMAIFQTEATIRDPFRIVTQGELVSENLKDGIWRSKWLNEFPAGSLTLVAGKYSVKTRKVDGVKISTYFFHEDDRFSETFLNGAEEYLGIYSDLLGPYPFKKFDIVQNFFSSGYGIPTLTLLAPEAIRQEKEFLRPGALDHEIVHSWWGHYVDYKPGTGNWVEALTTYCTNYYYKELKIGKKAAHKHRQDVMQKYAVGIPLSKDYPLRRFEGKETELDGQIGYGKGSMVFHMLRRIVGKDLFFATLRQFAMQYGGKQASWEDIKKVFEEVSDKRLNEFFSQWLDRPGGPQLKLENVKVQTASNGFVVSGEVAQEGDVYELLLPIEVDDGLEKRRVFIEVSKRRSSFSMEVPKMPLKLTLDPDDHLFRRLYPEEIIPVLNALLEDREKIFIVSDQGDEESRKTYLELARKTKEQKGGEILPVKEVTEEKITNSSVMLLGESWKTPVISKLISLLPKPLDHKDGSFFIKGNKVDEEDESLLLTFPNPLHPGKWVTVYFGRSASALSRARYIFFYGWDSYILFKNGRPKERGNFSPRTSFVSYDFISKDDFPKSNHRD
;
A
#
# COMPACT_ATOMS: atom_id res chain seq x y z
N MET A 1 22.10 15.67 54.96
CA MET A 1 22.20 14.44 54.16
C MET A 1 23.62 14.26 53.66
N ASN A 2 24.24 13.14 53.93
CA ASN A 2 25.68 12.91 53.92
C ASN A 2 26.18 12.58 52.49
N ARG A 3 27.12 13.34 51.95
CA ARG A 3 27.71 13.15 50.62
C ARG A 3 28.22 11.72 50.32
N LYS A 4 28.40 10.87 51.32
CA LYS A 4 28.77 9.45 51.15
C LYS A 4 27.59 8.54 50.81
N SER A 5 26.33 8.88 51.16
CA SER A 5 25.13 8.15 50.81
C SER A 5 24.77 8.35 49.32
N LEU A 6 24.86 9.59 48.86
CA LEU A 6 24.55 9.93 47.46
C LEU A 6 25.53 9.26 46.45
N ARG A 7 26.81 9.10 46.80
CA ARG A 7 27.77 8.39 45.96
C ARG A 7 27.54 6.88 45.88
N LYS A 8 26.98 6.26 46.95
CA LYS A 8 26.63 4.82 46.89
C LYS A 8 25.40 4.55 46.05
N GLU A 9 24.39 5.40 46.10
CA GLU A 9 23.19 5.26 45.28
C GLU A 9 23.47 5.53 43.79
N VAL A 10 24.26 6.54 43.46
CA VAL A 10 24.69 6.82 42.10
C VAL A 10 25.56 5.68 41.52
N PHE A 11 26.43 5.07 42.37
CA PHE A 11 27.25 3.93 41.95
C PHE A 11 26.41 2.66 41.76
N LEU A 12 25.35 2.47 42.57
CA LEU A 12 24.44 1.33 42.45
C LEU A 12 23.55 1.46 41.19
N ILE A 13 23.09 2.68 40.86
CA ILE A 13 22.29 2.97 39.67
C ILE A 13 23.17 2.81 38.40
N PHE A 14 24.42 3.25 38.42
CA PHE A 14 25.37 3.04 37.32
C PHE A 14 25.71 1.56 37.14
N PHE A 15 25.87 0.81 38.25
CA PHE A 15 26.16 -0.64 38.19
C PHE A 15 24.97 -1.46 37.76
N LEU A 16 23.74 -1.07 38.10
CA LEU A 16 22.49 -1.65 37.60
C LEU A 16 22.26 -1.29 36.13
N ALA A 17 22.56 -0.05 35.72
CA ALA A 17 22.44 0.37 34.32
C ALA A 17 23.48 -0.34 33.42
N THR A 18 24.71 -0.53 33.90
CA THR A 18 25.73 -1.31 33.17
C THR A 18 25.41 -2.79 33.16
N LEU A 19 24.82 -3.37 34.22
CA LEU A 19 24.33 -4.76 34.21
C LEU A 19 23.13 -4.98 33.28
N LEU A 20 22.21 -4.01 33.19
CA LEU A 20 21.12 -4.02 32.22
C LEU A 20 21.65 -3.84 30.77
N TRP A 21 22.64 -2.97 30.56
CA TRP A 21 23.24 -2.78 29.24
C TRP A 21 24.07 -3.99 28.79
N VAL A 22 24.80 -4.64 29.70
CA VAL A 22 25.52 -5.91 29.44
C VAL A 22 24.54 -7.06 29.28
N ALA A 23 23.35 -7.03 29.91
CA ALA A 23 22.30 -8.03 29.69
C ALA A 23 21.59 -7.81 28.34
N GLU A 24 21.35 -6.57 27.89
CA GLU A 24 20.85 -6.26 26.55
C GLU A 24 21.88 -6.60 25.45
N GLU A 25 23.18 -6.32 25.64
CA GLU A 25 24.20 -6.77 24.69
C GLU A 25 24.42 -8.30 24.72
N ALA A 26 24.24 -8.98 25.86
CA ALA A 26 24.29 -10.44 25.92
C ALA A 26 23.08 -11.12 25.26
N ILE A 27 21.92 -10.42 25.20
CA ILE A 27 20.74 -10.87 24.43
C ILE A 27 20.94 -10.56 22.93
N ALA A 28 21.67 -9.50 22.57
CA ALA A 28 22.01 -9.14 21.19
C ALA A 28 23.16 -9.97 20.60
N SER A 29 23.96 -10.66 21.38
CA SER A 29 25.02 -11.54 20.93
C SER A 29 24.68 -13.03 21.13
N SER A 30 23.53 -13.47 20.63
CA SER A 30 23.40 -14.91 20.33
C SER A 30 24.40 -15.22 19.22
N PRO A 31 25.27 -16.24 19.39
CA PRO A 31 26.22 -16.63 18.34
C PRO A 31 25.40 -16.95 17.09
N HIS A 32 25.59 -16.17 16.02
CA HIS A 32 25.04 -16.46 14.70
C HIS A 32 25.71 -17.73 14.17
N PHE A 33 25.18 -18.87 14.54
CA PHE A 33 25.53 -20.13 13.87
C PHE A 33 24.85 -20.09 12.50
N ASP A 34 25.65 -20.00 11.47
CA ASP A 34 25.16 -19.80 10.12
C ASP A 34 24.89 -21.17 9.49
N PHE A 35 23.63 -21.60 9.57
CA PHE A 35 23.13 -22.76 8.84
C PHE A 35 21.97 -22.36 7.95
N ASN A 36 21.74 -23.12 6.87
CA ASN A 36 20.57 -22.94 6.00
C ASN A 36 19.77 -24.24 5.98
N ILE A 37 18.46 -24.09 6.09
CA ILE A 37 17.53 -25.17 5.78
C ILE A 37 17.41 -25.24 4.24
N GLN A 38 17.79 -26.37 3.65
CA GLN A 38 17.67 -26.61 2.21
C GLN A 38 16.25 -27.04 1.85
N SER A 39 15.70 -27.94 2.67
CA SER A 39 14.35 -28.44 2.44
C SER A 39 13.64 -28.86 3.71
N HIS A 40 12.32 -28.69 3.68
CA HIS A 40 11.36 -29.30 4.60
C HIS A 40 10.56 -30.38 3.85
N HIS A 41 10.42 -31.55 4.44
CA HIS A 41 9.43 -32.56 4.02
C HIS A 41 8.48 -32.78 5.18
N LEU A 42 7.36 -32.08 5.14
CA LEU A 42 6.33 -32.06 6.16
C LEU A 42 5.29 -33.15 5.92
N ILE A 43 5.11 -34.03 6.88
CA ILE A 43 4.06 -35.06 6.90
C ILE A 43 3.08 -34.68 8.00
N ILE A 44 1.84 -34.28 7.62
CA ILE A 44 0.93 -33.54 8.50
C ILE A 44 -0.42 -34.24 8.59
N GLN A 45 -0.95 -34.29 9.80
CA GLN A 45 -2.32 -34.68 10.08
C GLN A 45 -3.04 -33.53 10.83
N ILE A 46 -4.16 -33.05 10.30
CA ILE A 46 -4.94 -31.94 10.87
C ILE A 46 -6.33 -32.45 11.28
N ASP A 47 -6.72 -32.11 12.50
CA ASP A 47 -8.08 -32.35 13.02
C ASP A 47 -8.73 -31.03 13.44
N PRO A 48 -9.54 -30.39 12.57
CA PRO A 48 -10.20 -29.12 12.88
C PRO A 48 -11.14 -29.19 14.09
N SER A 49 -11.74 -30.36 14.35
CA SER A 49 -12.69 -30.54 15.44
C SER A 49 -12.02 -30.53 16.83
N ARG A 50 -10.75 -30.82 16.88
CA ARG A 50 -9.92 -30.87 18.10
C ARG A 50 -8.88 -29.75 18.18
N HIS A 51 -8.87 -28.84 17.21
CA HIS A 51 -7.85 -27.80 17.04
C HIS A 51 -6.42 -28.37 16.92
N PHE A 52 -6.27 -29.58 16.43
CA PHE A 52 -5.09 -30.41 16.61
C PHE A 52 -4.27 -30.57 15.34
N LEU A 53 -2.97 -30.49 15.51
CA LEU A 53 -1.94 -30.78 14.51
C LEU A 53 -1.03 -31.89 15.03
N LYS A 54 -0.73 -32.89 14.17
CA LYS A 54 0.37 -33.84 14.35
C LYS A 54 1.23 -33.79 13.11
N ALA A 55 2.54 -33.66 13.29
CA ALA A 55 3.47 -33.54 12.19
C ALA A 55 4.80 -34.22 12.43
N GLU A 56 5.43 -34.60 11.32
CA GLU A 56 6.85 -34.95 11.23
C GLU A 56 7.46 -34.05 10.16
N ASP A 57 8.49 -33.28 10.52
CA ASP A 57 9.28 -32.49 9.58
C ASP A 57 10.66 -33.15 9.38
N ARG A 58 10.96 -33.53 8.15
CA ARG A 58 12.24 -34.10 7.73
C ARG A 58 13.04 -32.99 7.05
N LEU A 59 14.05 -32.53 7.74
CA LEU A 59 14.89 -31.38 7.35
C LEU A 59 16.17 -31.86 6.68
N GLU A 60 16.59 -31.12 5.65
CA GLU A 60 17.94 -31.16 5.11
C GLU A 60 18.59 -29.75 5.35
N ILE A 61 19.75 -29.78 6.02
CA ILE A 61 20.39 -28.57 6.52
C ILE A 61 21.86 -28.54 6.06
N ASN A 62 22.28 -27.41 5.51
CA ASN A 62 23.67 -27.12 5.20
C ASN A 62 24.22 -26.07 6.20
N ILE A 63 25.43 -26.32 6.68
CA ILE A 63 26.13 -25.44 7.61
C ILE A 63 27.08 -24.54 6.82
N LYS A 64 26.89 -23.24 6.91
CA LYS A 64 27.70 -22.25 6.15
C LYS A 64 29.07 -21.99 6.78
N TRP A 65 29.13 -21.89 8.11
CA TRP A 65 30.33 -21.53 8.84
C TRP A 65 30.43 -22.25 10.18
N GLY A 66 31.64 -22.77 10.48
CA GLY A 66 31.89 -23.41 11.77
C GLY A 66 31.22 -24.77 11.93
N ARG A 67 31.24 -25.30 13.14
CA ARG A 67 30.48 -26.47 13.54
C ARG A 67 29.57 -26.09 14.67
N PRO A 68 28.30 -25.64 14.40
CA PRO A 68 27.43 -25.27 15.45
C PRO A 68 27.12 -26.47 16.35
N PRO A 69 27.40 -26.38 17.64
CA PRO A 69 26.99 -27.41 18.57
C PRO A 69 25.48 -27.40 18.81
N ILE A 70 24.81 -26.33 18.40
CA ILE A 70 23.37 -26.11 18.64
C ILE A 70 22.73 -25.53 17.36
N LEU A 71 21.60 -26.12 16.96
CA LEU A 71 20.71 -25.60 15.95
C LEU A 71 19.48 -25.00 16.64
N SER A 72 19.17 -23.74 16.33
CA SER A 72 18.02 -23.05 16.94
C SER A 72 16.91 -22.81 15.92
N PHE A 73 15.69 -23.23 16.24
CA PHE A 73 14.48 -23.05 15.46
C PHE A 73 13.41 -22.33 16.29
N LEU A 74 12.43 -21.72 15.64
CA LEU A 74 11.21 -21.25 16.28
C LEU A 74 10.09 -22.28 16.10
N LEU A 75 9.33 -22.53 17.15
CA LEU A 75 8.18 -23.44 17.15
C LEU A 75 7.08 -22.89 18.07
N ASN A 76 5.82 -23.13 17.71
CA ASN A 76 4.67 -22.73 18.51
C ASN A 76 4.74 -23.34 19.92
N PRO A 77 4.54 -22.56 21.00
CA PRO A 77 4.65 -23.06 22.38
C PRO A 77 3.62 -24.13 22.76
N GLN A 78 2.55 -24.27 21.97
CA GLN A 78 1.51 -25.28 22.20
C GLN A 78 1.80 -26.61 21.49
N LEU A 79 2.85 -26.68 20.66
CA LEU A 79 3.32 -27.90 20.03
C LEU A 79 4.38 -28.57 20.90
N LYS A 80 4.16 -29.85 21.23
CA LYS A 80 5.06 -30.63 22.03
C LYS A 80 5.94 -31.49 21.14
N ILE A 81 7.25 -31.39 21.33
CA ILE A 81 8.19 -32.28 20.66
C ILE A 81 8.02 -33.71 21.22
N ILE A 82 7.82 -34.67 20.32
CA ILE A 82 7.73 -36.08 20.64
C ILE A 82 9.11 -36.74 20.58
N ARG A 83 9.85 -36.41 19.50
CA ARG A 83 11.22 -36.93 19.29
C ARG A 83 11.95 -36.13 18.24
N ILE A 84 13.27 -36.11 18.35
CA ILE A 84 14.18 -35.57 17.33
C ILE A 84 15.23 -36.66 17.04
N LEU A 85 15.41 -36.98 15.77
CA LEU A 85 16.33 -38.01 15.32
C LEU A 85 17.31 -37.44 14.29
N ASP A 86 18.56 -37.92 14.37
CA ASP A 86 19.45 -37.92 13.21
C ASP A 86 18.98 -39.04 12.24
N ARG A 87 18.59 -38.66 11.02
CA ARG A 87 18.02 -39.61 10.04
C ARG A 87 19.05 -40.52 9.42
N ARG A 88 20.37 -40.29 9.58
CA ARG A 88 21.42 -41.18 9.10
C ARG A 88 21.65 -42.33 10.05
N THR A 89 21.72 -42.01 11.34
CA THR A 89 22.02 -43.02 12.39
C THR A 89 20.75 -43.62 13.00
N GLY A 90 19.64 -42.89 12.95
CA GLY A 90 18.39 -43.20 13.64
C GLY A 90 18.46 -42.88 15.14
N GLU A 91 19.56 -42.30 15.62
CA GLU A 91 19.75 -41.97 17.03
C GLU A 91 18.97 -40.73 17.46
N PRO A 92 18.45 -40.73 18.71
CA PRO A 92 17.78 -39.54 19.25
C PRO A 92 18.78 -38.44 19.59
N LEU A 93 18.39 -37.19 19.30
CA LEU A 93 19.14 -36.00 19.66
C LEU A 93 18.56 -35.35 20.90
N HIS A 94 19.43 -34.74 21.70
CA HIS A 94 19.01 -33.92 22.84
C HIS A 94 18.54 -32.56 22.39
N TRP A 95 17.51 -32.03 23.04
CA TRP A 95 16.98 -30.69 22.78
C TRP A 95 16.52 -29.99 24.06
N SER A 96 16.37 -28.68 23.98
CA SER A 96 15.71 -27.87 25.00
C SER A 96 14.79 -26.86 24.35
N GLU A 97 13.78 -26.44 25.07
CA GLU A 97 12.89 -25.38 24.66
C GLU A 97 13.01 -24.18 25.60
N VAL A 98 13.12 -23.00 25.02
CA VAL A 98 13.22 -21.73 25.77
C VAL A 98 12.16 -20.77 25.25
N LYS A 99 11.40 -20.14 26.14
CA LYS A 99 10.41 -19.15 25.74
C LYS A 99 11.09 -18.00 24.99
N PHE A 100 10.66 -17.73 23.76
CA PHE A 100 11.19 -16.66 22.93
C PHE A 100 10.21 -15.47 22.84
N SER A 101 8.93 -15.75 22.59
CA SER A 101 7.86 -14.72 22.55
C SER A 101 6.55 -15.27 23.11
N ALA A 102 5.47 -14.52 22.98
CA ALA A 102 4.13 -15.01 23.31
C ALA A 102 3.67 -16.14 22.36
N HIS A 103 4.18 -16.17 21.14
CA HIS A 103 3.73 -17.06 20.06
C HIS A 103 4.79 -18.05 19.59
N ALA A 104 6.02 -17.96 20.11
CA ALA A 104 7.12 -18.88 19.75
C ALA A 104 7.98 -19.27 20.94
N ASN A 105 8.37 -20.54 20.98
CA ASN A 105 9.51 -21.02 21.73
C ASN A 105 10.71 -21.16 20.80
N ARG A 106 11.92 -20.94 21.32
CA ARG A 106 13.15 -21.35 20.67
C ARG A 106 13.43 -22.80 21.00
N LEU A 107 13.50 -23.64 19.98
CA LEU A 107 13.89 -25.05 20.06
C LEU A 107 15.39 -25.17 19.77
N ASP A 108 16.19 -25.49 20.75
CA ASP A 108 17.63 -25.70 20.63
C ASP A 108 17.94 -27.19 20.55
N ILE A 109 18.54 -27.65 19.45
CA ILE A 109 18.93 -29.06 19.20
C ILE A 109 20.45 -29.18 19.34
N PHE A 110 20.92 -30.09 20.21
CA PHE A 110 22.34 -30.27 20.51
C PHE A 110 22.93 -31.35 19.63
N LEU A 111 23.95 -31.00 18.84
CA LEU A 111 24.63 -31.89 17.92
C LEU A 111 25.89 -32.49 18.59
N GLN A 112 26.05 -33.81 18.54
CA GLN A 112 27.28 -34.50 19.00
C GLN A 112 28.33 -34.53 17.90
N LYS A 113 27.90 -34.75 16.66
CA LYS A 113 28.75 -34.73 15.45
C LYS A 113 28.01 -33.95 14.34
N VAL A 114 28.78 -33.29 13.50
CA VAL A 114 28.26 -32.59 12.34
C VAL A 114 28.83 -33.27 11.09
N GLU A 115 27.95 -33.91 10.33
CA GLU A 115 28.24 -34.48 9.01
C GLU A 115 27.29 -33.84 8.00
N GLU A 116 27.81 -33.28 6.92
CA GLU A 116 27.04 -32.60 5.90
C GLU A 116 26.58 -33.51 4.74
N PRO A 117 25.38 -33.30 4.20
CA PRO A 117 24.29 -32.49 4.72
C PRO A 117 23.72 -33.10 6.01
N LEU A 118 23.31 -32.28 6.96
CA LEU A 118 22.69 -32.75 8.18
C LEU A 118 21.22 -33.08 7.91
N LEU A 119 20.82 -34.31 8.26
CA LEU A 119 19.48 -34.83 8.01
C LEU A 119 18.77 -35.08 9.34
N LEU A 120 17.74 -34.25 9.65
CA LEU A 120 16.98 -34.37 10.89
C LEU A 120 15.53 -34.82 10.62
N SER A 121 14.93 -35.47 11.63
CA SER A 121 13.48 -35.66 11.71
C SER A 121 12.99 -35.15 13.05
N ILE A 122 12.05 -34.24 13.02
CA ILE A 122 11.42 -33.61 14.20
C ILE A 122 9.94 -34.00 14.18
N SER A 123 9.50 -34.79 15.16
CA SER A 123 8.09 -35.19 15.33
C SER A 123 7.49 -34.39 16.47
N TYR A 124 6.31 -33.79 16.23
CA TYR A 124 5.64 -32.95 17.21
C TYR A 124 4.12 -32.99 17.02
N GLU A 125 3.39 -32.63 18.06
CA GLU A 125 1.93 -32.53 18.03
C GLU A 125 1.41 -31.54 19.07
N GLY A 126 0.22 -31.00 18.85
CA GLY A 126 -0.44 -30.08 19.78
C GLY A 126 -1.62 -29.36 19.17
N SER A 127 -2.13 -28.39 19.91
CA SER A 127 -3.26 -27.58 19.47
C SER A 127 -2.81 -26.18 19.06
N ILE A 128 -3.34 -25.68 17.95
CA ILE A 128 -3.15 -24.27 17.53
C ILE A 128 -4.52 -23.65 17.39
N TYR A 129 -4.86 -22.75 18.31
CA TYR A 129 -6.12 -22.03 18.29
C TYR A 129 -5.98 -20.63 18.90
N ASN A 130 -5.71 -19.64 18.04
CA ASN A 130 -5.74 -18.23 18.41
C ASN A 130 -7.01 -17.61 17.81
N PRO A 131 -7.96 -17.16 18.64
CA PRO A 131 -9.21 -16.58 18.15
C PRO A 131 -8.97 -15.39 17.22
N ILE A 132 -9.86 -15.26 16.22
CA ILE A 132 -9.81 -14.12 15.29
C ILE A 132 -10.17 -12.85 16.04
N VAL A 133 -9.27 -11.87 16.02
CA VAL A 133 -9.49 -10.54 16.57
C VAL A 133 -10.08 -9.65 15.48
N LYS A 134 -11.29 -9.16 15.71
CA LYS A 134 -11.96 -8.22 14.80
C LYS A 134 -11.58 -6.80 15.15
N GLU A 135 -10.88 -6.12 14.24
CA GLU A 135 -10.59 -4.70 14.42
C GLU A 135 -11.77 -3.82 14.00
N LYS A 136 -12.11 -2.86 14.88
CA LYS A 136 -13.18 -1.88 14.64
C LYS A 136 -12.57 -0.58 14.13
N GLU A 137 -12.29 -0.47 12.84
CA GLU A 137 -11.91 0.82 12.23
C GLU A 137 -12.99 1.39 11.31
N LEU A 138 -13.09 2.73 11.27
CA LEU A 138 -14.09 3.47 10.49
C LEU A 138 -13.68 3.72 9.04
N GLN A 139 -12.40 3.73 8.73
CA GLN A 139 -11.89 4.21 7.44
C GLN A 139 -11.25 3.15 6.56
N PHE A 140 -10.66 2.13 7.16
CA PHE A 140 -9.97 1.07 6.44
C PHE A 140 -10.37 -0.26 7.05
N VAL A 141 -10.72 -1.20 6.20
CA VAL A 141 -10.86 -2.59 6.61
C VAL A 141 -9.44 -3.09 6.85
N ARG A 142 -8.92 -2.91 8.08
CA ARG A 142 -7.85 -3.79 8.53
C ARG A 142 -8.45 -5.18 8.58
N GLY A 143 -7.75 -6.14 8.00
CA GLY A 143 -8.18 -7.51 8.06
C GLY A 143 -8.28 -7.98 9.51
N ASP A 144 -9.24 -8.84 9.77
CA ASP A 144 -9.27 -9.59 11.02
C ASP A 144 -7.93 -10.31 11.18
N GLN A 145 -7.41 -10.40 12.41
CA GLN A 145 -6.07 -10.94 12.68
C GLN A 145 -6.12 -12.20 13.53
N THR A 146 -5.27 -13.15 13.21
CA THR A 146 -4.96 -14.31 14.04
C THR A 146 -3.52 -14.75 13.82
N TYR A 147 -2.85 -15.23 14.88
CA TYR A 147 -1.53 -15.84 14.80
C TYR A 147 -1.56 -17.30 14.33
N GLY A 148 -2.72 -17.83 14.03
CA GLY A 148 -2.91 -19.20 13.54
C GLY A 148 -4.07 -19.89 14.23
N LEU A 149 -4.85 -20.61 13.42
CA LEU A 149 -6.07 -21.24 13.89
C LEU A 149 -6.32 -22.56 13.14
N ILE A 150 -6.63 -23.59 13.91
CA ILE A 150 -7.20 -24.85 13.42
C ILE A 150 -8.58 -24.92 14.04
N GLY A 151 -9.66 -24.78 13.25
CA GLY A 151 -11.03 -24.74 13.77
C GLY A 151 -12.06 -25.34 12.83
N SER A 152 -13.29 -25.47 13.33
CA SER A 152 -14.44 -25.95 12.56
C SER A 152 -14.88 -24.99 11.44
N GLU A 153 -14.52 -23.73 11.57
CA GLU A 153 -14.69 -22.66 10.59
C GLU A 153 -13.69 -22.73 9.43
N GLY A 154 -12.49 -23.24 9.71
CA GLY A 154 -11.40 -23.35 8.75
C GLY A 154 -10.04 -23.53 9.45
N VAL A 155 -9.00 -23.66 8.64
CA VAL A 155 -7.61 -23.72 9.08
C VAL A 155 -6.83 -22.58 8.42
N TYR A 156 -6.07 -21.84 9.21
CA TYR A 156 -5.14 -20.82 8.77
C TYR A 156 -3.85 -20.91 9.58
N LEU A 157 -2.78 -21.36 8.95
CA LEU A 157 -1.47 -21.58 9.54
C LEU A 157 -0.43 -20.78 8.72
N PRO A 158 -0.27 -19.46 8.97
CA PRO A 158 0.79 -18.66 8.38
C PRO A 158 2.13 -18.97 9.06
N GLN A 159 3.22 -18.35 8.58
CA GLN A 159 4.54 -18.45 9.21
C GLN A 159 4.51 -18.02 10.69
N ASP A 160 3.82 -16.92 11.01
CA ASP A 160 3.74 -16.38 12.37
C ASP A 160 3.02 -17.33 13.37
N ALA A 161 2.35 -18.37 12.88
CA ALA A 161 1.85 -19.44 13.71
C ALA A 161 2.96 -20.36 14.26
N HIS A 162 4.17 -20.30 13.69
CA HIS A 162 5.31 -21.19 14.01
C HIS A 162 4.89 -22.66 14.10
N TRP A 163 4.09 -23.10 13.13
CA TRP A 163 3.45 -24.41 13.14
C TRP A 163 4.36 -25.54 12.65
N TYR A 164 5.56 -25.22 12.17
CA TYR A 164 6.66 -26.13 11.87
C TYR A 164 7.97 -25.53 12.39
N PRO A 165 9.03 -26.34 12.61
CA PRO A 165 10.33 -25.82 13.02
C PRO A 165 10.89 -24.87 11.97
N ASP A 166 10.86 -23.57 12.24
CA ASP A 166 11.20 -22.52 11.30
C ASP A 166 12.43 -21.74 11.75
N ARG A 167 13.13 -21.20 10.79
CA ARG A 167 14.21 -20.25 11.01
C ARG A 167 13.93 -18.99 10.18
N PRO A 168 13.73 -17.83 10.82
CA PRO A 168 13.64 -16.57 10.11
C PRO A 168 14.83 -16.36 9.15
N ASP A 169 14.57 -15.77 7.99
CA ASP A 169 15.57 -15.50 6.93
C ASP A 169 16.13 -16.75 6.21
N SER A 170 15.56 -17.93 6.42
CA SER A 170 15.90 -19.15 5.66
C SER A 170 15.01 -19.26 4.43
N MET A 171 15.60 -19.57 3.28
CA MET A 171 14.89 -19.89 2.04
C MET A 171 14.99 -21.39 1.79
N ALA A 172 13.87 -22.09 1.80
CA ALA A 172 13.85 -23.56 1.70
C ALA A 172 12.86 -24.06 0.64
N ILE A 173 13.09 -25.27 0.13
CA ILE A 173 12.14 -26.04 -0.67
C ILE A 173 11.18 -26.75 0.26
N PHE A 174 9.88 -26.78 -0.06
CA PHE A 174 8.87 -27.44 0.75
C PHE A 174 8.18 -28.58 -0.01
N GLN A 175 8.22 -29.78 0.56
CA GLN A 175 7.35 -30.89 0.21
C GLN A 175 6.36 -31.10 1.36
N THR A 176 5.05 -31.13 1.07
CA THR A 176 4.02 -31.28 2.10
C THR A 176 3.11 -32.46 1.76
N GLU A 177 3.02 -33.46 2.64
CA GLU A 177 2.06 -34.55 2.60
C GLU A 177 1.05 -34.33 3.74
N ALA A 178 -0.18 -34.00 3.41
CA ALA A 178 -1.14 -33.59 4.40
C ALA A 178 -2.42 -34.41 4.35
N THR A 179 -3.00 -34.67 5.53
CA THR A 179 -4.27 -35.36 5.69
C THR A 179 -5.25 -34.56 6.51
N ILE A 180 -6.50 -34.53 6.07
CA ILE A 180 -7.60 -33.88 6.76
C ILE A 180 -8.93 -34.61 6.50
N ARG A 181 -9.84 -34.60 7.47
CA ARG A 181 -11.16 -35.22 7.30
C ARG A 181 -12.05 -34.42 6.33
N ASP A 182 -12.75 -35.12 5.45
CA ASP A 182 -13.84 -34.56 4.64
C ASP A 182 -14.89 -33.88 5.55
N PRO A 183 -15.46 -32.70 5.18
CA PRO A 183 -15.40 -32.04 3.87
C PRO A 183 -14.30 -30.98 3.72
N PHE A 184 -13.29 -30.94 4.60
CA PHE A 184 -12.20 -29.98 4.48
C PHE A 184 -11.23 -30.36 3.36
N ARG A 185 -10.76 -29.36 2.61
CA ARG A 185 -9.71 -29.46 1.59
C ARG A 185 -8.55 -28.56 1.96
N ILE A 186 -7.33 -29.08 1.88
CA ILE A 186 -6.09 -28.34 2.16
C ILE A 186 -5.62 -27.66 0.89
N VAL A 187 -5.10 -26.42 1.06
CA VAL A 187 -4.37 -25.66 0.02
C VAL A 187 -3.10 -25.09 0.64
N THR A 188 -1.99 -25.23 -0.07
CA THR A 188 -0.70 -24.64 0.32
C THR A 188 0.10 -24.24 -0.91
N GLN A 189 1.27 -23.66 -0.72
CA GLN A 189 2.19 -23.26 -1.78
C GLN A 189 2.68 -24.44 -2.61
N GLY A 190 3.10 -24.14 -3.86
CA GLY A 190 3.64 -25.13 -4.78
C GLY A 190 2.57 -25.91 -5.54
N GLU A 191 3.00 -26.88 -6.36
CA GLU A 191 2.15 -27.71 -7.21
C GLU A 191 1.44 -28.79 -6.38
N LEU A 192 0.12 -28.97 -6.61
CA LEU A 192 -0.62 -30.13 -6.12
C LEU A 192 -0.26 -31.35 -6.98
N VAL A 193 0.63 -32.18 -6.47
CA VAL A 193 1.15 -33.38 -7.16
C VAL A 193 0.10 -34.49 -7.21
N SER A 194 -0.60 -34.70 -6.09
CA SER A 194 -1.70 -35.65 -6.01
C SER A 194 -2.66 -35.32 -4.89
N GLU A 195 -3.92 -35.70 -5.09
CA GLU A 195 -4.97 -35.60 -4.08
C GLU A 195 -5.96 -36.74 -4.25
N ASN A 196 -6.36 -37.36 -3.15
CA ASN A 196 -7.39 -38.41 -3.15
C ASN A 196 -8.20 -38.42 -1.86
N LEU A 197 -9.47 -38.83 -1.99
CA LEU A 197 -10.36 -39.07 -0.86
C LEU A 197 -10.49 -40.58 -0.65
N LYS A 198 -10.11 -41.06 0.52
CA LYS A 198 -10.27 -42.47 0.92
C LYS A 198 -10.69 -42.53 2.38
N ASP A 199 -11.72 -43.32 2.67
CA ASP A 199 -12.25 -43.56 4.02
C ASP A 199 -12.64 -42.24 4.75
N GLY A 200 -13.19 -41.26 4.01
CA GLY A 200 -13.58 -39.95 4.54
C GLY A 200 -12.39 -39.06 4.91
N ILE A 201 -11.18 -39.35 4.41
CA ILE A 201 -9.96 -38.60 4.67
C ILE A 201 -9.38 -38.17 3.33
N TRP A 202 -9.21 -36.88 3.12
CA TRP A 202 -8.42 -36.30 2.04
C TRP A 202 -6.94 -36.45 2.34
N ARG A 203 -6.21 -36.91 1.34
CA ARG A 203 -4.74 -37.00 1.35
C ARG A 203 -4.22 -36.19 0.17
N SER A 204 -3.40 -35.19 0.43
CA SER A 204 -2.81 -34.33 -0.58
C SER A 204 -1.29 -34.29 -0.47
N LYS A 205 -0.63 -34.20 -1.63
CA LYS A 205 0.82 -34.02 -1.72
C LYS A 205 1.11 -32.79 -2.55
N TRP A 206 1.92 -31.91 -1.98
CA TRP A 206 2.30 -30.63 -2.57
C TRP A 206 3.82 -30.54 -2.68
N LEU A 207 4.30 -29.86 -3.73
CA LEU A 207 5.73 -29.63 -3.97
C LEU A 207 5.95 -28.17 -4.38
N ASN A 208 6.67 -27.43 -3.56
CA ASN A 208 7.15 -26.11 -3.88
C ASN A 208 8.63 -26.21 -4.26
N GLU A 209 8.92 -26.22 -5.56
CA GLU A 209 10.27 -26.42 -6.12
C GLU A 209 11.14 -25.16 -6.02
N PHE A 210 10.57 -24.01 -5.74
CA PHE A 210 11.29 -22.75 -5.57
C PHE A 210 11.52 -22.49 -4.09
N PRO A 211 12.73 -22.04 -3.69
CA PRO A 211 12.98 -21.66 -2.31
C PRO A 211 12.03 -20.55 -1.87
N ALA A 212 11.36 -20.76 -0.75
CA ALA A 212 10.45 -19.78 -0.14
C ALA A 212 10.87 -19.51 1.30
N GLY A 213 10.68 -18.26 1.74
CA GLY A 213 10.98 -17.85 3.12
C GLY A 213 9.98 -18.37 4.13
N SER A 214 8.80 -18.84 3.67
CA SER A 214 7.74 -19.32 4.56
C SER A 214 6.81 -20.30 3.86
N LEU A 215 6.08 -21.09 4.65
CA LEU A 215 5.00 -21.94 4.20
C LEU A 215 3.71 -21.58 4.93
N THR A 216 2.68 -21.23 4.17
CA THR A 216 1.31 -21.04 4.67
C THR A 216 0.44 -22.22 4.26
N LEU A 217 -0.33 -22.77 5.20
CA LEU A 217 -1.30 -23.81 4.95
C LEU A 217 -2.69 -23.32 5.35
N VAL A 218 -3.64 -23.47 4.45
CA VAL A 218 -5.05 -23.16 4.71
C VAL A 218 -5.92 -24.39 4.43
N ALA A 219 -7.06 -24.48 5.11
CA ALA A 219 -8.06 -25.47 4.77
C ALA A 219 -9.47 -24.93 5.03
N GLY A 220 -10.41 -25.33 4.17
CA GLY A 220 -11.81 -24.97 4.26
C GLY A 220 -12.70 -26.03 3.62
N LYS A 221 -14.02 -25.86 3.77
CA LYS A 221 -15.04 -26.69 3.12
C LYS A 221 -15.29 -26.19 1.69
N TYR A 222 -14.26 -26.36 0.85
CA TYR A 222 -14.22 -25.75 -0.47
C TYR A 222 -14.93 -26.55 -1.56
N SER A 223 -15.68 -25.81 -2.41
CA SER A 223 -15.93 -26.18 -3.80
C SER A 223 -14.73 -25.77 -4.64
N VAL A 224 -14.23 -26.66 -5.51
CA VAL A 224 -13.03 -26.40 -6.29
C VAL A 224 -13.35 -26.44 -7.77
N LYS A 225 -13.03 -25.36 -8.48
CA LYS A 225 -13.04 -25.32 -9.94
C LYS A 225 -11.64 -25.05 -10.47
N THR A 226 -11.29 -25.69 -11.57
CA THR A 226 -9.93 -25.65 -12.13
C THR A 226 -9.98 -25.45 -13.62
N ARG A 227 -9.04 -24.62 -14.12
CA ARG A 227 -8.76 -24.40 -15.54
C ARG A 227 -7.26 -24.49 -15.79
N LYS A 228 -6.86 -24.93 -16.97
CA LYS A 228 -5.45 -24.94 -17.39
C LYS A 228 -5.28 -23.96 -18.55
N VAL A 229 -4.34 -23.01 -18.41
CA VAL A 229 -4.04 -21.97 -19.36
C VAL A 229 -2.53 -21.92 -19.58
N ASP A 230 -2.06 -22.11 -20.80
CA ASP A 230 -0.63 -22.06 -21.19
C ASP A 230 0.30 -22.87 -20.25
N GLY A 231 -0.19 -24.03 -19.80
CA GLY A 231 0.56 -24.90 -18.89
C GLY A 231 0.35 -24.60 -17.41
N VAL A 232 -0.20 -23.44 -17.05
CA VAL A 232 -0.49 -23.03 -15.67
C VAL A 232 -1.88 -23.54 -15.26
N LYS A 233 -1.96 -24.16 -14.08
CA LYS A 233 -3.22 -24.57 -13.47
C LYS A 233 -3.77 -23.43 -12.63
N ILE A 234 -4.94 -22.89 -12.97
CA ILE A 234 -5.65 -21.88 -12.20
C ILE A 234 -6.81 -22.55 -11.47
N SER A 235 -6.94 -22.34 -10.15
CA SER A 235 -8.05 -22.92 -9.39
C SER A 235 -8.70 -21.89 -8.47
N THR A 236 -10.01 -22.04 -8.28
CA THR A 236 -10.74 -21.35 -7.20
C THR A 236 -11.09 -22.37 -6.12
N TYR A 237 -10.83 -22.01 -4.87
CA TYR A 237 -11.22 -22.72 -3.67
C TYR A 237 -12.19 -21.84 -2.90
N PHE A 238 -13.49 -21.90 -3.26
CA PHE A 238 -14.50 -21.04 -2.67
C PHE A 238 -15.46 -21.88 -1.80
N PHE A 239 -16.03 -21.28 -0.76
CA PHE A 239 -17.10 -21.92 -0.02
C PHE A 239 -18.31 -22.13 -0.93
N HIS A 240 -19.13 -23.14 -0.61
CA HIS A 240 -20.22 -23.55 -1.48
C HIS A 240 -21.20 -22.40 -1.82
N GLU A 241 -21.47 -21.52 -0.87
CA GLU A 241 -22.36 -20.37 -1.06
C GLU A 241 -21.82 -19.33 -2.05
N ASP A 242 -20.51 -19.26 -2.23
CA ASP A 242 -19.83 -18.30 -3.10
C ASP A 242 -19.25 -18.93 -4.39
N ASP A 243 -19.43 -20.24 -4.59
CA ASP A 243 -18.94 -20.99 -5.79
C ASP A 243 -19.45 -20.40 -7.12
N ARG A 244 -20.59 -19.73 -7.11
CA ARG A 244 -21.14 -19.01 -8.28
C ARG A 244 -20.18 -17.96 -8.88
N PHE A 245 -19.24 -17.45 -8.10
CA PHE A 245 -18.26 -16.46 -8.54
C PHE A 245 -17.00 -17.08 -9.18
N SER A 246 -16.82 -18.40 -9.06
CA SER A 246 -15.59 -19.09 -9.49
C SER A 246 -15.24 -18.83 -10.96
N GLU A 247 -16.22 -18.92 -11.89
CA GLU A 247 -15.95 -18.69 -13.31
C GLU A 247 -15.51 -17.25 -13.60
N THR A 248 -16.08 -16.27 -12.91
CA THR A 248 -15.71 -14.85 -13.06
C THR A 248 -14.26 -14.62 -12.63
N PHE A 249 -13.84 -15.21 -11.51
CA PHE A 249 -12.46 -15.11 -11.04
C PHE A 249 -11.46 -15.89 -11.90
N LEU A 250 -11.85 -17.08 -12.40
CA LEU A 250 -11.02 -17.84 -13.34
C LEU A 250 -10.78 -17.06 -14.66
N ASN A 251 -11.82 -16.44 -15.19
CA ASN A 251 -11.70 -15.60 -16.40
C ASN A 251 -10.79 -14.39 -16.16
N GLY A 252 -10.94 -13.69 -15.02
CA GLY A 252 -10.08 -12.57 -14.65
C GLY A 252 -8.62 -12.97 -14.47
N ALA A 253 -8.35 -14.09 -13.81
CA ALA A 253 -7.00 -14.59 -13.62
C ALA A 253 -6.35 -15.02 -14.94
N GLU A 254 -7.10 -15.68 -15.82
CA GLU A 254 -6.63 -16.04 -17.19
C GLU A 254 -6.23 -14.80 -17.99
N GLU A 255 -7.08 -13.75 -18.01
CA GLU A 255 -6.78 -12.49 -18.68
C GLU A 255 -5.52 -11.83 -18.13
N TYR A 256 -5.41 -11.72 -16.80
CA TYR A 256 -4.28 -11.08 -16.15
C TYR A 256 -2.98 -11.86 -16.34
N LEU A 257 -3.00 -13.18 -16.22
CA LEU A 257 -1.84 -14.03 -16.49
C LEU A 257 -1.34 -13.84 -17.93
N GLY A 258 -2.24 -13.78 -18.91
CA GLY A 258 -1.87 -13.51 -20.32
C GLY A 258 -1.18 -12.16 -20.46
N ILE A 259 -1.80 -11.08 -19.94
CA ILE A 259 -1.25 -9.72 -20.04
C ILE A 259 0.15 -9.62 -19.42
N TYR A 260 0.32 -10.14 -18.19
CA TYR A 260 1.59 -9.99 -17.47
C TYR A 260 2.66 -10.97 -17.94
N SER A 261 2.29 -12.13 -18.47
CA SER A 261 3.25 -13.03 -19.13
C SER A 261 3.85 -12.40 -20.39
N ASP A 262 3.05 -11.68 -21.17
CA ASP A 262 3.55 -10.92 -22.34
C ASP A 262 4.51 -9.80 -21.93
N LEU A 263 4.25 -9.13 -20.80
CA LEU A 263 5.05 -7.99 -20.33
C LEU A 263 6.32 -8.43 -19.61
N LEU A 264 6.21 -9.38 -18.68
CA LEU A 264 7.23 -9.71 -17.69
C LEU A 264 7.96 -11.03 -18.00
N GLY A 265 7.51 -11.77 -19.00
CA GLY A 265 7.99 -13.10 -19.34
C GLY A 265 7.07 -14.20 -18.77
N PRO A 266 7.32 -15.47 -19.14
CA PRO A 266 6.47 -16.58 -18.74
C PRO A 266 6.15 -16.58 -17.25
N TYR A 267 4.93 -16.96 -16.91
CA TYR A 267 4.53 -17.12 -15.50
C TYR A 267 5.47 -18.13 -14.80
N PRO A 268 6.07 -17.77 -13.66
CA PRO A 268 7.19 -18.54 -13.13
C PRO A 268 6.80 -19.86 -12.45
N PHE A 269 5.51 -20.08 -12.19
CA PHE A 269 5.04 -21.25 -11.45
C PHE A 269 4.07 -22.09 -12.28
N LYS A 270 3.76 -23.31 -11.80
CA LYS A 270 2.85 -24.24 -12.49
C LYS A 270 1.38 -24.04 -12.15
N LYS A 271 1.08 -23.26 -11.10
CA LYS A 271 -0.29 -22.97 -10.66
C LYS A 271 -0.46 -21.58 -10.12
N PHE A 272 -1.72 -21.11 -10.10
CA PHE A 272 -2.19 -19.97 -9.33
C PHE A 272 -3.57 -20.30 -8.73
N ASP A 273 -3.68 -20.35 -7.40
CA ASP A 273 -4.94 -20.63 -6.71
C ASP A 273 -5.52 -19.37 -6.09
N ILE A 274 -6.84 -19.19 -6.24
CA ILE A 274 -7.62 -18.12 -5.62
C ILE A 274 -8.44 -18.76 -4.51
N VAL A 275 -8.08 -18.47 -3.27
CA VAL A 275 -8.59 -19.18 -2.09
C VAL A 275 -9.42 -18.24 -1.24
N GLN A 276 -10.65 -18.63 -0.93
CA GLN A 276 -11.51 -17.90 0.00
C GLN A 276 -11.09 -18.20 1.43
N ASN A 277 -10.78 -17.14 2.19
CA ASN A 277 -10.59 -17.25 3.63
C ASN A 277 -11.92 -17.21 4.36
N PHE A 278 -11.96 -17.72 5.59
CA PHE A 278 -13.16 -17.70 6.44
C PHE A 278 -13.25 -16.43 7.34
N PHE A 279 -12.28 -15.53 7.22
CA PHE A 279 -12.28 -14.21 7.87
C PHE A 279 -11.79 -13.11 6.91
N SER A 280 -12.00 -11.86 7.29
CA SER A 280 -11.66 -10.70 6.46
C SER A 280 -10.14 -10.55 6.36
N SER A 281 -9.57 -10.83 5.19
CA SER A 281 -8.12 -10.83 4.93
C SER A 281 -7.81 -10.66 3.44
N GLY A 282 -6.59 -10.27 3.12
CA GLY A 282 -6.06 -10.23 1.75
C GLY A 282 -4.56 -10.50 1.81
N TYR A 283 -4.09 -11.63 1.25
CA TYR A 283 -2.68 -12.00 1.26
C TYR A 283 -2.26 -12.59 -0.10
N GLY A 284 -1.21 -12.02 -0.68
CA GLY A 284 -0.44 -12.66 -1.74
C GLY A 284 0.54 -13.66 -1.11
N ILE A 285 0.46 -14.92 -1.54
CA ILE A 285 1.29 -16.01 -1.07
C ILE A 285 1.85 -16.70 -2.31
N PRO A 286 3.11 -17.20 -2.32
CA PRO A 286 3.62 -17.89 -3.50
C PRO A 286 2.63 -18.92 -4.07
N THR A 287 2.25 -18.76 -5.33
CA THR A 287 1.32 -19.64 -6.07
C THR A 287 -0.16 -19.59 -5.66
N LEU A 288 -0.55 -18.73 -4.72
CA LEU A 288 -1.95 -18.55 -4.33
C LEU A 288 -2.22 -17.15 -3.78
N THR A 289 -3.46 -16.71 -3.85
CA THR A 289 -3.94 -15.54 -3.11
C THR A 289 -5.06 -15.93 -2.18
N LEU A 290 -5.08 -15.35 -0.97
CA LEU A 290 -6.07 -15.61 0.05
C LEU A 290 -6.98 -14.39 0.19
N LEU A 291 -8.27 -14.54 -0.12
CA LEU A 291 -9.23 -13.46 -0.25
C LEU A 291 -10.32 -13.50 0.82
N ALA A 292 -10.68 -12.34 1.35
CA ALA A 292 -11.85 -12.16 2.21
C ALA A 292 -13.15 -12.57 1.48
N PRO A 293 -14.18 -13.07 2.20
CA PRO A 293 -15.49 -13.31 1.61
C PRO A 293 -16.11 -12.08 0.95
N GLU A 294 -15.86 -10.89 1.53
CA GLU A 294 -16.35 -9.61 1.02
C GLU A 294 -15.72 -9.26 -0.34
N ALA A 295 -14.43 -9.57 -0.51
CA ALA A 295 -13.70 -9.34 -1.77
C ALA A 295 -14.29 -10.20 -2.89
N ILE A 296 -14.61 -11.45 -2.61
CA ILE A 296 -15.22 -12.38 -3.58
C ILE A 296 -16.62 -11.92 -3.98
N ARG A 297 -17.44 -11.50 -3.00
CA ARG A 297 -18.82 -11.01 -3.25
C ARG A 297 -18.86 -9.65 -3.94
N GLN A 298 -17.77 -8.89 -3.88
CA GLN A 298 -17.57 -7.64 -4.62
C GLN A 298 -16.71 -7.87 -5.87
N GLU A 299 -16.96 -8.92 -6.63
CA GLU A 299 -16.20 -9.38 -7.79
C GLU A 299 -15.78 -8.26 -8.74
N LYS A 300 -16.74 -7.37 -9.11
CA LYS A 300 -16.49 -6.26 -10.05
C LYS A 300 -15.46 -5.26 -9.53
N GLU A 301 -15.43 -5.04 -8.24
CA GLU A 301 -14.45 -4.13 -7.62
C GLU A 301 -13.09 -4.82 -7.49
N PHE A 302 -13.10 -6.11 -7.13
CA PHE A 302 -11.87 -6.87 -6.90
C PHE A 302 -11.16 -7.29 -8.21
N LEU A 303 -11.90 -7.41 -9.30
CA LEU A 303 -11.34 -7.64 -10.64
C LEU A 303 -10.94 -6.33 -11.36
N ARG A 304 -10.99 -5.18 -10.69
CA ARG A 304 -10.39 -3.95 -11.22
C ARG A 304 -8.88 -3.97 -11.11
N PRO A 305 -8.16 -3.27 -12.03
CA PRO A 305 -6.71 -3.17 -11.97
C PRO A 305 -6.21 -2.65 -10.63
N GLY A 306 -5.24 -3.34 -10.06
CA GLY A 306 -4.64 -3.03 -8.75
C GLY A 306 -5.23 -3.84 -7.59
N ALA A 307 -5.96 -4.93 -7.88
CA ALA A 307 -6.47 -5.85 -6.88
C ALA A 307 -6.04 -7.30 -7.20
N LEU A 308 -6.86 -8.13 -7.86
CA LEU A 308 -6.45 -9.51 -8.20
C LEU A 308 -5.17 -9.57 -9.04
N ASP A 309 -5.02 -8.68 -10.00
CA ASP A 309 -3.81 -8.60 -10.82
C ASP A 309 -2.56 -8.20 -10.03
N HIS A 310 -2.72 -7.42 -8.95
CA HIS A 310 -1.64 -7.10 -8.01
C HIS A 310 -1.08 -8.37 -7.37
N GLU A 311 -1.95 -9.23 -6.85
CA GLU A 311 -1.58 -10.52 -6.27
C GLU A 311 -0.97 -11.49 -7.31
N ILE A 312 -1.45 -11.43 -8.56
CA ILE A 312 -0.88 -12.23 -9.66
C ILE A 312 0.54 -11.75 -10.00
N VAL A 313 0.78 -10.44 -10.08
CA VAL A 313 2.10 -9.87 -10.42
C VAL A 313 3.12 -10.12 -9.30
N HIS A 314 2.69 -10.24 -8.06
CA HIS A 314 3.55 -10.73 -6.98
C HIS A 314 4.18 -12.09 -7.27
N SER A 315 3.63 -12.90 -8.17
CA SER A 315 4.27 -14.14 -8.61
C SER A 315 5.63 -13.91 -9.27
N TRP A 316 5.84 -12.80 -10.01
CA TRP A 316 7.15 -12.39 -10.52
C TRP A 316 7.97 -11.63 -9.48
N TRP A 317 7.33 -10.66 -8.78
CA TRP A 317 7.96 -9.72 -7.85
C TRP A 317 7.47 -9.97 -6.42
N GLY A 318 8.36 -10.50 -5.58
CA GLY A 318 8.07 -10.92 -4.21
C GLY A 318 8.10 -12.43 -4.00
N HIS A 319 7.70 -13.21 -5.02
CA HIS A 319 7.70 -14.67 -4.90
C HIS A 319 8.79 -15.35 -5.75
N TYR A 320 8.93 -14.96 -7.03
CA TYR A 320 9.99 -15.52 -7.88
C TYR A 320 11.30 -14.76 -7.73
N VAL A 321 11.24 -13.42 -7.70
CA VAL A 321 12.36 -12.57 -7.31
C VAL A 321 11.91 -11.76 -6.11
N ASP A 322 12.47 -12.04 -4.95
CA ASP A 322 12.12 -11.35 -3.72
C ASP A 322 13.07 -10.19 -3.44
N TYR A 323 12.66 -9.23 -2.59
CA TYR A 323 13.56 -8.17 -2.17
C TYR A 323 14.49 -8.65 -1.05
N LYS A 324 15.69 -8.05 -1.01
CA LYS A 324 16.65 -8.30 0.06
C LYS A 324 16.32 -7.41 1.26
N PRO A 325 15.96 -7.97 2.43
CA PRO A 325 15.63 -7.20 3.62
C PRO A 325 16.73 -6.20 4.01
N GLY A 326 16.36 -5.03 4.50
CA GLY A 326 17.27 -3.94 4.87
C GLY A 326 17.84 -3.14 3.70
N THR A 327 17.39 -3.41 2.46
CA THR A 327 17.82 -2.66 1.26
C THR A 327 16.71 -1.86 0.61
N GLY A 328 15.52 -1.87 1.18
CA GLY A 328 14.28 -1.25 0.70
C GLY A 328 13.46 -2.16 -0.20
N ASN A 329 12.18 -2.26 0.13
CA ASN A 329 11.23 -3.11 -0.58
C ASN A 329 10.81 -2.46 -1.92
N TRP A 330 11.39 -2.89 -3.01
CA TRP A 330 11.07 -2.48 -4.37
C TRP A 330 9.89 -3.28 -4.97
N VAL A 331 9.55 -4.41 -4.36
CA VAL A 331 8.53 -5.34 -4.86
C VAL A 331 7.18 -4.66 -4.98
N GLU A 332 6.73 -3.99 -3.92
CA GLU A 332 5.46 -3.29 -3.89
C GLU A 332 5.40 -2.12 -4.88
N ALA A 333 6.52 -1.40 -5.01
CA ALA A 333 6.66 -0.31 -5.97
C ALA A 333 6.50 -0.79 -7.42
N LEU A 334 7.18 -1.87 -7.79
CA LEU A 334 7.15 -2.43 -9.15
C LEU A 334 5.81 -3.11 -9.45
N THR A 335 5.26 -3.85 -8.49
CA THR A 335 3.93 -4.47 -8.62
C THR A 335 2.85 -3.41 -8.85
N THR A 336 2.84 -2.35 -8.02
CA THR A 336 1.92 -1.22 -8.19
C THR A 336 2.12 -0.50 -9.52
N TYR A 337 3.38 -0.33 -9.96
CA TYR A 337 3.66 0.23 -11.27
C TYR A 337 3.03 -0.59 -12.39
N CYS A 338 3.19 -1.92 -12.39
CA CYS A 338 2.67 -2.79 -13.43
C CYS A 338 1.13 -2.80 -13.45
N THR A 339 0.49 -2.89 -12.29
CA THR A 339 -0.95 -3.16 -12.14
C THR A 339 -1.78 -1.89 -12.05
N ASN A 340 -1.50 -1.01 -11.08
CA ASN A 340 -2.30 0.19 -10.85
C ASN A 340 -2.06 1.29 -11.88
N TYR A 341 -0.83 1.39 -12.41
CA TYR A 341 -0.45 2.44 -13.34
C TYR A 341 -0.38 1.94 -14.80
N TYR A 342 0.55 1.00 -15.11
CA TYR A 342 0.84 0.64 -16.50
C TYR A 342 -0.33 -0.07 -17.17
N TYR A 343 -1.08 -0.87 -16.44
CA TYR A 343 -2.33 -1.45 -16.95
C TYR A 343 -3.31 -0.36 -17.44
N LYS A 344 -3.46 0.73 -16.69
CA LYS A 344 -4.32 1.85 -17.12
C LYS A 344 -3.83 2.50 -18.39
N GLU A 345 -2.50 2.69 -18.53
CA GLU A 345 -1.90 3.23 -19.75
C GLU A 345 -2.13 2.30 -20.93
N LEU A 346 -1.98 0.98 -20.74
CA LEU A 346 -2.07 -0.05 -21.78
C LEU A 346 -3.52 -0.29 -22.23
N LYS A 347 -4.46 -0.45 -21.30
CA LYS A 347 -5.82 -0.92 -21.56
C LYS A 347 -6.88 0.20 -21.58
N ILE A 348 -6.68 1.27 -20.81
CA ILE A 348 -7.66 2.37 -20.70
C ILE A 348 -7.19 3.59 -21.50
N GLY A 349 -5.89 3.86 -21.55
CA GLY A 349 -5.29 4.89 -22.37
C GLY A 349 -4.61 6.02 -21.60
N LYS A 350 -3.96 6.92 -22.34
CA LYS A 350 -3.08 7.97 -21.81
C LYS A 350 -3.77 8.90 -20.81
N LYS A 351 -5.06 9.22 -21.00
CA LYS A 351 -5.82 10.12 -20.10
C LYS A 351 -6.00 9.50 -18.72
N ALA A 352 -6.31 8.20 -18.63
CA ALA A 352 -6.43 7.50 -17.37
C ALA A 352 -5.08 7.36 -16.65
N ALA A 353 -4.01 7.11 -17.40
CA ALA A 353 -2.65 7.08 -16.87
C ALA A 353 -2.21 8.45 -16.34
N HIS A 354 -2.52 9.54 -17.04
CA HIS A 354 -2.25 10.92 -16.58
C HIS A 354 -2.98 11.21 -15.27
N LYS A 355 -4.29 10.92 -15.21
CA LYS A 355 -5.07 11.08 -13.98
C LYS A 355 -4.48 10.28 -12.81
N HIS A 356 -4.00 9.07 -13.05
CA HIS A 356 -3.38 8.27 -12.01
C HIS A 356 -2.10 8.92 -11.45
N ARG A 357 -1.23 9.50 -12.31
CA ARG A 357 -0.03 10.23 -11.85
C ARG A 357 -0.41 11.44 -10.99
N GLN A 358 -1.41 12.20 -11.41
CA GLN A 358 -1.95 13.31 -10.61
C GLN A 358 -2.48 12.83 -9.26
N ASP A 359 -3.21 11.70 -9.23
CA ASP A 359 -3.75 11.14 -7.98
C ASP A 359 -2.63 10.69 -7.03
N VAL A 360 -1.54 10.13 -7.55
CA VAL A 360 -0.37 9.76 -6.73
C VAL A 360 0.25 11.00 -6.08
N MET A 361 0.51 12.06 -6.85
CA MET A 361 1.08 13.31 -6.32
C MET A 361 0.15 13.98 -5.31
N GLN A 362 -1.16 14.01 -5.61
CA GLN A 362 -2.19 14.54 -4.72
C GLN A 362 -2.20 13.79 -3.37
N LYS A 363 -2.24 12.47 -3.42
CA LYS A 363 -2.26 11.62 -2.21
C LYS A 363 -0.99 11.78 -1.40
N TYR A 364 0.16 11.87 -2.06
CA TYR A 364 1.43 12.11 -1.41
C TYR A 364 1.47 13.48 -0.71
N ALA A 365 1.05 14.55 -1.40
CA ALA A 365 1.05 15.90 -0.85
C ALA A 365 0.10 16.05 0.35
N VAL A 366 -1.05 15.36 0.34
CA VAL A 366 -2.03 15.36 1.43
C VAL A 366 -1.59 14.47 2.59
N GLY A 367 -1.12 13.26 2.30
CA GLY A 367 -0.89 12.22 3.32
C GLY A 367 0.49 12.25 3.98
N ILE A 368 1.48 12.99 3.40
CA ILE A 368 2.86 12.97 3.90
C ILE A 368 3.28 14.35 4.45
N PRO A 369 3.20 14.56 5.77
CA PRO A 369 3.80 15.73 6.40
C PRO A 369 5.33 15.72 6.23
N LEU A 370 5.94 16.88 5.95
CA LEU A 370 7.40 17.02 5.77
C LEU A 370 8.22 16.37 6.89
N SER A 371 7.74 16.46 8.13
CA SER A 371 8.43 15.95 9.31
C SER A 371 8.37 14.41 9.47
N LYS A 372 7.54 13.73 8.66
CA LYS A 372 7.37 12.28 8.70
C LYS A 372 7.82 11.60 7.41
N ASP A 373 8.23 12.40 6.42
CA ASP A 373 8.70 11.89 5.14
C ASP A 373 10.06 11.20 5.30
N TYR A 374 10.26 10.11 4.56
CA TYR A 374 11.50 9.35 4.61
C TYR A 374 11.92 8.84 3.21
N PRO A 375 13.22 8.54 3.02
CA PRO A 375 13.73 7.99 1.76
C PRO A 375 13.08 6.67 1.38
N LEU A 376 12.72 6.50 0.10
CA LEU A 376 12.10 5.27 -0.41
C LEU A 376 12.93 4.01 -0.09
N ARG A 377 14.26 4.11 -0.04
CA ARG A 377 15.17 3.02 0.34
C ARG A 377 14.93 2.47 1.77
N ARG A 378 14.24 3.20 2.63
CA ARG A 378 13.88 2.75 3.99
C ARG A 378 12.53 2.05 4.08
N PHE A 379 11.78 2.00 2.97
CA PHE A 379 10.50 1.32 2.95
C PHE A 379 10.72 -0.20 2.96
N GLU A 380 10.23 -0.89 3.98
CA GLU A 380 10.27 -2.36 4.10
C GLU A 380 8.88 -3.00 3.97
N GLY A 381 7.83 -2.28 4.33
CA GLY A 381 6.46 -2.74 4.25
C GLY A 381 5.46 -1.68 4.65
N LYS A 382 4.17 -1.94 4.43
CA LYS A 382 3.09 -1.01 4.77
C LYS A 382 2.58 -1.27 6.17
N GLU A 383 2.99 -0.46 7.14
CA GLU A 383 2.42 -0.42 8.49
C GLU A 383 1.36 0.68 8.64
N THR A 384 1.52 1.78 7.89
CA THR A 384 0.66 2.95 7.93
C THR A 384 0.23 3.38 6.52
N GLU A 385 -0.78 4.25 6.42
CA GLU A 385 -1.15 4.85 5.13
C GLU A 385 -0.03 5.70 4.53
N LEU A 386 0.82 6.28 5.35
CA LEU A 386 1.99 7.03 4.92
C LEU A 386 2.95 6.13 4.13
N ASP A 387 3.22 4.93 4.64
CA ASP A 387 4.08 3.94 3.96
C ASP A 387 3.53 3.58 2.58
N GLY A 388 2.18 3.48 2.47
CA GLY A 388 1.51 3.26 1.19
C GLY A 388 1.78 4.38 0.17
N GLN A 389 1.83 5.64 0.60
CA GLN A 389 2.14 6.76 -0.32
C GLN A 389 3.62 6.78 -0.74
N ILE A 390 4.53 6.36 0.14
CA ILE A 390 5.96 6.32 -0.15
C ILE A 390 6.31 5.06 -0.95
N GLY A 391 6.05 3.88 -0.42
CA GLY A 391 6.45 2.61 -1.01
C GLY A 391 5.74 2.33 -2.33
N TYR A 392 4.41 2.39 -2.33
CA TYR A 392 3.58 2.10 -3.50
C TYR A 392 3.46 3.32 -4.43
N GLY A 393 3.07 4.49 -3.88
CA GLY A 393 2.81 5.70 -4.66
C GLY A 393 4.08 6.26 -5.31
N LYS A 394 4.98 6.86 -4.52
CA LYS A 394 6.28 7.39 -5.02
C LYS A 394 7.08 6.29 -5.72
N GLY A 395 7.13 5.06 -5.15
CA GLY A 395 7.85 3.93 -5.74
C GLY A 395 7.41 3.60 -7.15
N SER A 396 6.09 3.53 -7.43
CA SER A 396 5.57 3.30 -8.78
C SER A 396 5.94 4.42 -9.75
N MET A 397 5.99 5.68 -9.29
CA MET A 397 6.44 6.81 -10.10
C MET A 397 7.95 6.75 -10.40
N VAL A 398 8.76 6.20 -9.50
CA VAL A 398 10.20 5.97 -9.78
C VAL A 398 10.36 5.02 -10.96
N PHE A 399 9.63 3.90 -11.01
CA PHE A 399 9.65 3.00 -12.17
C PHE A 399 9.07 3.65 -13.43
N HIS A 400 8.04 4.49 -13.29
CA HIS A 400 7.53 5.25 -14.42
C HIS A 400 8.60 6.19 -15.02
N MET A 401 9.29 6.96 -14.17
CA MET A 401 10.35 7.85 -14.61
C MET A 401 11.55 7.08 -15.19
N LEU A 402 11.92 5.95 -14.60
CA LEU A 402 12.96 5.07 -15.14
C LEU A 402 12.59 4.59 -16.56
N ARG A 403 11.35 4.14 -16.77
CA ARG A 403 10.87 3.78 -18.13
C ARG A 403 10.95 4.95 -19.12
N ARG A 404 10.71 6.17 -18.66
CA ARG A 404 10.85 7.35 -19.52
C ARG A 404 12.30 7.62 -19.93
N ILE A 405 13.25 7.31 -19.06
CA ILE A 405 14.69 7.48 -19.32
C ILE A 405 15.21 6.42 -20.28
N VAL A 406 14.87 5.14 -20.03
CA VAL A 406 15.44 4.04 -20.82
C VAL A 406 14.62 3.70 -22.08
N GLY A 407 13.36 4.10 -22.14
CA GLY A 407 12.42 3.75 -23.20
C GLY A 407 11.60 2.50 -22.86
N LYS A 408 10.39 2.42 -23.45
CA LYS A 408 9.40 1.37 -23.11
C LYS A 408 9.92 -0.04 -23.39
N ASP A 409 10.47 -0.27 -24.57
CA ASP A 409 10.83 -1.63 -25.01
C ASP A 409 12.01 -2.18 -24.22
N LEU A 410 13.04 -1.33 -23.98
CA LEU A 410 14.18 -1.69 -23.14
C LEU A 410 13.77 -1.89 -21.68
N PHE A 411 12.83 -1.09 -21.17
CA PHE A 411 12.34 -1.25 -19.80
C PHE A 411 11.78 -2.65 -19.55
N PHE A 412 10.84 -3.09 -20.39
CA PHE A 412 10.24 -4.43 -20.22
C PHE A 412 11.19 -5.58 -20.59
N ALA A 413 12.09 -5.37 -21.56
CA ALA A 413 13.15 -6.33 -21.86
C ALA A 413 14.07 -6.51 -20.63
N THR A 414 14.43 -5.42 -19.97
CA THR A 414 15.25 -5.45 -18.74
C THR A 414 14.53 -6.16 -17.59
N LEU A 415 13.23 -5.94 -17.40
CA LEU A 415 12.45 -6.64 -16.37
C LEU A 415 12.43 -8.16 -16.62
N ARG A 416 12.26 -8.60 -17.88
CA ARG A 416 12.36 -10.02 -18.22
C ARG A 416 13.73 -10.60 -17.95
N GLN A 417 14.80 -9.88 -18.30
CA GLN A 417 16.17 -10.29 -17.99
C GLN A 417 16.42 -10.35 -16.48
N PHE A 418 15.93 -9.37 -15.72
CA PHE A 418 16.03 -9.34 -14.28
C PHE A 418 15.34 -10.54 -13.63
N ALA A 419 14.12 -10.87 -14.07
CA ALA A 419 13.42 -12.08 -13.63
C ALA A 419 14.21 -13.37 -13.88
N MET A 420 14.82 -13.51 -15.09
CA MET A 420 15.65 -14.68 -15.42
C MET A 420 16.94 -14.77 -14.58
N GLN A 421 17.58 -13.64 -14.31
CA GLN A 421 18.87 -13.59 -13.60
C GLN A 421 18.74 -13.79 -12.11
N TYR A 422 17.64 -13.30 -11.53
CA TYR A 422 17.39 -13.31 -10.08
C TYR A 422 16.28 -14.26 -9.64
N GLY A 423 15.71 -15.05 -10.53
CA GLY A 423 14.69 -16.06 -10.18
C GLY A 423 15.16 -17.01 -9.08
N GLY A 424 14.33 -17.18 -8.02
CA GLY A 424 14.65 -17.94 -6.81
C GLY A 424 15.67 -17.28 -5.88
N LYS A 425 15.91 -15.97 -6.02
CA LYS A 425 16.87 -15.20 -5.22
C LYS A 425 16.25 -13.93 -4.69
N GLN A 426 16.93 -13.34 -3.70
CA GLN A 426 16.65 -11.98 -3.21
C GLN A 426 17.51 -10.97 -3.97
N ALA A 427 16.92 -9.82 -4.32
CA ALA A 427 17.57 -8.75 -5.03
C ALA A 427 17.31 -7.39 -4.36
N SER A 428 18.29 -6.49 -4.45
CA SER A 428 18.24 -5.13 -3.94
C SER A 428 17.91 -4.11 -5.05
N TRP A 429 17.64 -2.87 -4.67
CA TRP A 429 17.59 -1.75 -5.62
C TRP A 429 18.87 -1.58 -6.44
N GLU A 430 20.05 -1.92 -5.87
CA GLU A 430 21.32 -1.87 -6.57
C GLU A 430 21.42 -2.94 -7.66
N ASP A 431 20.84 -4.12 -7.41
CA ASP A 431 20.78 -5.19 -8.41
C ASP A 431 19.87 -4.79 -9.58
N ILE A 432 18.72 -4.15 -9.30
CA ILE A 432 17.84 -3.57 -10.32
C ILE A 432 18.62 -2.53 -11.14
N LYS A 433 19.27 -1.56 -10.48
CA LYS A 433 20.07 -0.53 -11.14
C LYS A 433 21.09 -1.15 -12.07
N LYS A 434 21.85 -2.14 -11.58
CA LYS A 434 22.91 -2.82 -12.34
C LYS A 434 22.37 -3.43 -13.63
N VAL A 435 21.26 -4.19 -13.58
CA VAL A 435 20.67 -4.81 -14.76
C VAL A 435 20.16 -3.74 -15.73
N PHE A 436 19.55 -2.66 -15.23
CA PHE A 436 19.11 -1.56 -16.09
C PHE A 436 20.29 -0.83 -16.76
N GLU A 437 21.41 -0.60 -16.07
CA GLU A 437 22.62 -0.01 -16.66
C GLU A 437 23.22 -0.93 -17.73
N GLU A 438 23.33 -2.24 -17.45
CA GLU A 438 23.86 -3.23 -18.38
C GLU A 438 23.03 -3.32 -19.69
N VAL A 439 21.71 -3.28 -19.61
CA VAL A 439 20.82 -3.42 -20.78
C VAL A 439 20.67 -2.10 -21.56
N SER A 440 20.61 -0.97 -20.86
CA SER A 440 20.34 0.32 -21.49
C SER A 440 21.59 1.11 -21.91
N ASP A 441 22.78 0.69 -21.48
CA ASP A 441 24.05 1.43 -21.61
C ASP A 441 23.95 2.87 -21.06
N LYS A 442 23.13 3.09 -20.02
CA LYS A 442 22.93 4.38 -19.38
C LYS A 442 23.50 4.37 -17.96
N ARG A 443 24.07 5.48 -17.53
CA ARG A 443 24.47 5.69 -16.13
C ARG A 443 23.24 6.12 -15.33
N LEU A 444 22.85 5.37 -14.32
CA LEU A 444 21.63 5.60 -13.54
C LEU A 444 21.91 5.92 -12.07
N ASN A 445 23.18 6.06 -11.67
CA ASN A 445 23.56 6.34 -10.28
C ASN A 445 22.84 7.59 -9.71
N GLU A 446 22.90 8.73 -10.43
CA GLU A 446 22.26 9.98 -9.98
C GLU A 446 20.73 9.81 -9.90
N PHE A 447 20.15 9.12 -10.87
CA PHE A 447 18.70 8.84 -10.85
C PHE A 447 18.32 8.06 -9.58
N PHE A 448 18.97 6.92 -9.32
CA PHE A 448 18.63 6.11 -8.15
C PHE A 448 18.96 6.83 -6.83
N SER A 449 20.10 7.52 -6.74
CA SER A 449 20.45 8.28 -5.54
C SER A 449 19.42 9.36 -5.20
N GLN A 450 19.04 10.20 -6.16
CA GLN A 450 18.10 11.29 -5.87
C GLN A 450 16.67 10.80 -5.57
N TRP A 451 16.23 9.69 -6.17
CA TRP A 451 14.85 9.21 -6.00
C TRP A 451 14.66 8.21 -4.86
N LEU A 452 15.72 7.46 -4.50
CA LEU A 452 15.66 6.48 -3.42
C LEU A 452 16.18 7.01 -2.10
N ASP A 453 17.24 7.85 -2.11
CA ASP A 453 17.93 8.24 -0.88
C ASP A 453 17.46 9.59 -0.31
N ARG A 454 16.62 10.33 -1.07
CA ARG A 454 16.01 11.58 -0.61
C ARG A 454 14.52 11.40 -0.32
N PRO A 455 14.02 11.96 0.81
CA PRO A 455 12.58 12.07 1.04
C PRO A 455 11.95 13.04 0.04
N GLY A 456 10.65 12.93 -0.19
CA GLY A 456 9.92 13.85 -1.06
C GLY A 456 10.23 13.74 -2.53
N GLY A 457 10.17 14.88 -3.17
CA GLY A 457 10.46 15.14 -4.58
C GLY A 457 10.64 16.64 -4.80
N PRO A 458 11.07 17.08 -5.99
CA PRO A 458 11.28 18.50 -6.28
C PRO A 458 9.99 19.28 -6.16
N GLN A 459 10.06 20.50 -5.65
CA GLN A 459 9.02 21.52 -5.78
C GLN A 459 9.42 22.51 -6.86
N LEU A 460 8.61 22.62 -7.89
CA LEU A 460 8.93 23.38 -9.10
C LEU A 460 7.99 24.58 -9.26
N LYS A 461 8.58 25.70 -9.73
CA LYS A 461 7.84 26.93 -10.00
C LYS A 461 8.36 27.62 -11.24
N LEU A 462 7.47 28.09 -12.09
CA LEU A 462 7.80 29.01 -13.16
C LEU A 462 7.92 30.43 -12.60
N GLU A 463 9.05 31.08 -12.86
CA GLU A 463 9.32 32.47 -12.43
C GLU A 463 9.77 33.31 -13.62
N ASN A 464 9.60 34.63 -13.54
CA ASN A 464 10.08 35.61 -14.51
C ASN A 464 9.67 35.32 -15.96
N VAL A 465 8.49 34.70 -16.17
CA VAL A 465 7.98 34.37 -17.50
C VAL A 465 7.66 35.63 -18.26
N LYS A 466 8.23 35.74 -19.48
CA LYS A 466 8.07 36.88 -20.38
C LYS A 466 7.86 36.41 -21.81
N VAL A 467 7.17 37.23 -22.58
CA VAL A 467 7.05 37.08 -24.03
C VAL A 467 7.57 38.36 -24.67
N GLN A 468 8.39 38.23 -25.73
CA GLN A 468 8.92 39.36 -26.50
C GLN A 468 8.67 39.08 -27.98
N THR A 469 8.37 40.14 -28.73
CA THR A 469 8.22 40.08 -30.20
C THR A 469 9.62 39.89 -30.81
N ALA A 470 9.72 38.93 -31.77
CA ALA A 470 10.90 38.66 -32.55
C ALA A 470 10.62 38.85 -34.05
N SER A 471 11.63 38.82 -34.90
CA SER A 471 11.49 39.03 -36.34
C SER A 471 10.50 38.04 -37.01
N ASN A 472 10.42 36.81 -36.51
CA ASN A 472 9.59 35.72 -37.08
C ASN A 472 8.62 35.12 -36.07
N GLY A 473 8.06 35.95 -35.16
CA GLY A 473 7.12 35.51 -34.13
C GLY A 473 7.42 36.05 -32.76
N PHE A 474 7.51 35.19 -31.77
CA PHE A 474 7.70 35.56 -30.36
C PHE A 474 8.74 34.69 -29.70
N VAL A 475 9.42 35.21 -28.71
CA VAL A 475 10.30 34.47 -27.81
C VAL A 475 9.65 34.42 -26.43
N VAL A 476 9.39 33.23 -25.96
CA VAL A 476 8.97 32.95 -24.58
C VAL A 476 10.21 32.60 -23.76
N SER A 477 10.45 33.32 -22.68
CA SER A 477 11.57 33.08 -21.78
C SER A 477 11.14 33.12 -20.32
N GLY A 478 11.91 32.51 -19.44
CA GLY A 478 11.66 32.47 -18.01
C GLY A 478 12.65 31.61 -17.27
N GLU A 479 12.31 31.27 -16.04
CA GLU A 479 13.12 30.44 -15.18
C GLU A 479 12.25 29.34 -14.55
N VAL A 480 12.84 28.16 -14.37
CA VAL A 480 12.32 27.10 -13.50
C VAL A 480 13.09 27.16 -12.20
N ALA A 481 12.40 27.49 -11.11
CA ALA A 481 12.93 27.46 -9.77
C ALA A 481 12.66 26.12 -9.09
N GLN A 482 13.63 25.61 -8.34
CA GLN A 482 13.51 24.48 -7.41
C GLN A 482 13.56 25.00 -5.98
N GLU A 483 12.56 24.68 -5.17
CA GLU A 483 12.58 24.92 -3.72
C GLU A 483 13.03 23.66 -2.98
N GLY A 484 13.77 23.84 -1.87
CA GLY A 484 14.36 22.72 -1.13
C GLY A 484 15.59 22.11 -1.81
N ASP A 485 15.64 20.79 -1.90
CA ASP A 485 16.72 20.05 -2.55
C ASP A 485 16.70 20.25 -4.06
N VAL A 486 17.89 20.34 -4.64
CA VAL A 486 18.03 20.48 -6.09
C VAL A 486 18.16 19.10 -6.73
N TYR A 487 17.32 18.83 -7.72
CA TYR A 487 17.29 17.61 -8.52
C TYR A 487 17.84 17.88 -9.91
N GLU A 488 18.50 16.90 -10.51
CA GLU A 488 18.88 16.90 -11.90
C GLU A 488 17.75 16.33 -12.75
N LEU A 489 17.11 17.17 -13.54
CA LEU A 489 15.89 16.85 -14.28
C LEU A 489 16.02 17.23 -15.75
N LEU A 490 15.48 16.41 -16.64
CA LEU A 490 15.22 16.76 -18.04
C LEU A 490 13.71 16.82 -18.24
N LEU A 491 13.15 18.01 -18.34
CA LEU A 491 11.71 18.24 -18.35
C LEU A 491 11.21 18.84 -19.67
N PRO A 492 10.05 18.39 -20.15
CA PRO A 492 9.37 19.05 -21.25
C PRO A 492 8.76 20.36 -20.78
N ILE A 493 8.95 21.41 -21.56
CA ILE A 493 8.20 22.65 -21.47
C ILE A 493 7.38 22.81 -22.75
N GLU A 494 6.10 23.10 -22.61
CA GLU A 494 5.14 23.19 -23.71
C GLU A 494 4.54 24.59 -23.76
N VAL A 495 4.55 25.17 -24.95
CA VAL A 495 3.81 26.41 -25.28
C VAL A 495 2.64 26.07 -26.16
N ASP A 496 1.46 26.51 -25.76
CA ASP A 496 0.19 26.40 -26.52
C ASP A 496 -0.16 27.80 -27.07
N ASP A 497 -0.31 27.93 -28.37
CA ASP A 497 -0.73 29.17 -29.05
C ASP A 497 -2.21 29.14 -29.50
N GLY A 498 -2.95 28.10 -29.06
CA GLY A 498 -4.34 27.85 -29.39
C GLY A 498 -4.56 27.09 -30.72
N LEU A 499 -3.54 26.97 -31.56
CA LEU A 499 -3.56 26.19 -32.79
C LEU A 499 -2.60 25.01 -32.73
N GLU A 500 -1.40 25.24 -32.20
CA GLU A 500 -0.36 24.24 -32.04
C GLU A 500 0.20 24.24 -30.61
N LYS A 501 0.67 23.06 -30.23
CA LYS A 501 1.43 22.83 -28.99
C LYS A 501 2.87 22.52 -29.35
N ARG A 502 3.78 23.36 -28.96
CA ARG A 502 5.21 23.18 -29.17
C ARG A 502 5.90 22.81 -27.90
N ARG A 503 6.70 21.76 -27.96
CA ARG A 503 7.36 21.16 -26.78
C ARG A 503 8.87 21.08 -27.01
N VAL A 504 9.65 21.55 -26.06
CA VAL A 504 11.10 21.38 -25.97
C VAL A 504 11.47 20.77 -24.62
N PHE A 505 12.62 20.14 -24.54
CA PHE A 505 13.16 19.64 -23.28
C PHE A 505 14.19 20.62 -22.73
N ILE A 506 14.15 20.88 -21.46
CA ILE A 506 15.07 21.75 -20.74
C ILE A 506 15.75 20.98 -19.60
N GLU A 507 17.04 21.26 -19.38
CA GLU A 507 17.77 20.77 -18.24
C GLU A 507 17.55 21.67 -17.03
N VAL A 508 17.11 21.07 -15.92
CA VAL A 508 16.83 21.75 -14.66
C VAL A 508 17.69 21.10 -13.59
N SER A 509 18.93 21.60 -13.42
CA SER A 509 19.93 21.03 -12.52
C SER A 509 20.45 22.04 -11.47
N LYS A 510 19.85 23.24 -11.43
CA LYS A 510 20.22 24.33 -10.50
C LYS A 510 18.98 24.80 -9.75
N ARG A 511 19.20 25.58 -8.68
CA ARG A 511 18.11 26.23 -7.94
C ARG A 511 17.24 27.12 -8.81
N ARG A 512 17.81 27.72 -9.88
CA ARG A 512 17.12 28.41 -10.98
C ARG A 512 17.79 28.02 -12.28
N SER A 513 17.00 27.55 -13.23
CA SER A 513 17.42 27.18 -14.58
C SER A 513 16.62 28.00 -15.59
N SER A 514 17.30 28.80 -16.40
CA SER A 514 16.65 29.66 -17.40
C SER A 514 16.28 28.85 -18.64
N PHE A 515 15.21 29.24 -19.30
CA PHE A 515 14.78 28.69 -20.60
C PHE A 515 14.42 29.82 -21.56
N SER A 516 14.51 29.51 -22.85
CA SER A 516 14.05 30.38 -23.97
C SER A 516 13.56 29.51 -25.09
N MET A 517 12.43 29.90 -25.71
CA MET A 517 11.77 29.13 -26.78
C MET A 517 11.15 30.09 -27.78
N GLU A 518 11.45 29.89 -29.06
CA GLU A 518 10.81 30.62 -30.15
C GLU A 518 9.47 29.98 -30.53
N VAL A 519 8.45 30.81 -30.71
CA VAL A 519 7.12 30.41 -31.14
C VAL A 519 6.59 31.33 -32.24
N PRO A 520 5.90 30.83 -33.27
CA PRO A 520 5.51 31.65 -34.43
C PRO A 520 4.33 32.59 -34.13
N LYS A 521 3.56 32.30 -33.09
CA LYS A 521 2.37 33.09 -32.71
C LYS A 521 2.42 33.45 -31.25
N MET A 522 1.60 34.46 -30.90
CA MET A 522 1.43 34.84 -29.50
C MET A 522 1.00 33.66 -28.65
N PRO A 523 1.77 33.32 -27.60
CA PRO A 523 1.45 32.17 -26.73
C PRO A 523 0.22 32.46 -25.89
N LEU A 524 -0.63 31.49 -25.70
CA LEU A 524 -1.76 31.53 -24.77
C LEU A 524 -1.36 30.96 -23.39
N LYS A 525 -0.60 29.85 -23.41
CA LYS A 525 -0.23 29.16 -22.20
C LYS A 525 1.17 28.53 -22.30
N LEU A 526 1.88 28.53 -21.20
CA LEU A 526 3.12 27.82 -20.98
C LEU A 526 2.90 26.79 -19.89
N THR A 527 3.38 25.55 -20.07
CA THR A 527 3.26 24.49 -19.07
C THR A 527 4.56 23.68 -18.97
N LEU A 528 5.08 23.52 -17.77
CA LEU A 528 6.20 22.62 -17.46
C LEU A 528 5.64 21.25 -17.12
N ASP A 529 6.21 20.19 -17.71
CA ASP A 529 5.77 18.79 -17.59
C ASP A 529 4.24 18.61 -17.76
N PRO A 530 3.67 18.97 -18.93
CA PRO A 530 2.22 19.05 -19.15
C PRO A 530 1.49 17.71 -18.98
N ASP A 531 2.23 16.59 -18.99
CA ASP A 531 1.69 15.24 -18.84
C ASP A 531 1.89 14.68 -17.42
N ASP A 532 2.45 15.46 -16.47
CA ASP A 532 2.77 15.05 -15.10
C ASP A 532 3.60 13.74 -15.04
N HIS A 533 4.64 13.65 -15.88
CA HIS A 533 5.53 12.48 -15.91
C HIS A 533 6.54 12.47 -14.76
N LEU A 534 6.85 13.63 -14.21
CA LEU A 534 7.73 13.79 -13.07
C LEU A 534 6.95 13.60 -11.76
N PHE A 535 7.45 12.79 -10.85
CA PHE A 535 6.99 12.84 -9.47
C PHE A 535 7.51 14.12 -8.81
N ARG A 536 6.62 14.96 -8.32
CA ARG A 536 6.97 16.21 -7.64
C ARG A 536 6.08 16.45 -6.43
N ARG A 537 6.55 17.24 -5.50
CA ARG A 537 5.76 17.69 -4.37
C ARG A 537 4.92 18.89 -4.78
N LEU A 538 3.62 18.80 -4.57
CA LEU A 538 2.69 19.90 -4.84
C LEU A 538 2.79 20.98 -3.76
N TYR A 539 2.62 22.24 -4.16
CA TYR A 539 2.35 23.31 -3.22
C TYR A 539 0.92 23.17 -2.65
N PRO A 540 0.66 23.74 -1.45
CA PRO A 540 -0.69 23.67 -0.88
C PRO A 540 -1.80 24.18 -1.81
N GLU A 541 -1.50 25.20 -2.61
CA GLU A 541 -2.44 25.82 -3.57
C GLU A 541 -2.68 24.97 -4.82
N GLU A 542 -1.82 23.99 -5.09
CA GLU A 542 -1.97 23.01 -6.17
C GLU A 542 -2.77 21.76 -5.74
N ILE A 543 -3.03 21.63 -4.43
CA ILE A 543 -3.80 20.50 -3.90
C ILE A 543 -5.27 20.67 -4.25
N ILE A 544 -5.87 19.66 -4.87
CA ILE A 544 -7.32 19.58 -5.06
C ILE A 544 -7.99 19.55 -3.68
N PRO A 545 -8.96 20.43 -3.39
CA PRO A 545 -9.60 20.44 -2.09
C PRO A 545 -10.44 19.19 -1.87
N VAL A 546 -10.11 18.43 -0.84
CA VAL A 546 -10.77 17.15 -0.50
C VAL A 546 -10.84 16.98 1.02
N LEU A 547 -11.81 16.19 1.50
CA LEU A 547 -11.97 15.96 2.94
C LEU A 547 -10.67 15.42 3.58
N ASN A 548 -9.95 14.52 2.92
CA ASN A 548 -8.70 13.98 3.45
C ASN A 548 -7.64 15.06 3.67
N ALA A 549 -7.61 16.13 2.88
CA ALA A 549 -6.69 17.23 3.10
C ALA A 549 -6.98 17.98 4.43
N LEU A 550 -8.24 18.11 4.80
CA LEU A 550 -8.64 18.62 6.12
C LEU A 550 -8.28 17.63 7.22
N LEU A 551 -8.56 16.33 7.02
CA LEU A 551 -8.36 15.31 8.05
C LEU A 551 -6.87 15.11 8.41
N GLU A 552 -5.97 15.30 7.47
CA GLU A 552 -4.52 15.19 7.68
C GLU A 552 -3.88 16.49 8.20
N ASP A 553 -4.59 17.62 8.17
CA ASP A 553 -4.09 18.86 8.78
C ASP A 553 -3.99 18.70 10.31
N ARG A 554 -2.89 19.16 10.90
CA ARG A 554 -2.68 19.11 12.35
C ARG A 554 -3.58 20.08 13.11
N GLU A 555 -3.78 21.26 12.53
CA GLU A 555 -4.57 22.33 13.11
C GLU A 555 -5.97 22.34 12.48
N LYS A 556 -6.86 21.51 13.02
CA LYS A 556 -8.24 21.40 12.56
C LYS A 556 -9.24 21.51 13.68
N ILE A 557 -10.39 22.10 13.35
CA ILE A 557 -11.51 22.30 14.26
C ILE A 557 -12.80 21.75 13.65
N PHE A 558 -13.63 21.14 14.49
CA PHE A 558 -14.94 20.64 14.15
C PHE A 558 -15.99 21.54 14.82
N ILE A 559 -16.79 22.24 14.02
CA ILE A 559 -17.82 23.15 14.51
C ILE A 559 -19.17 22.43 14.31
N VAL A 560 -19.80 22.08 15.42
CA VAL A 560 -21.09 21.39 15.42
C VAL A 560 -22.20 22.41 15.61
N SER A 561 -23.17 22.40 14.68
CA SER A 561 -24.33 23.29 14.73
C SER A 561 -25.18 23.02 15.96
N ASP A 562 -25.70 24.07 16.55
CA ASP A 562 -26.75 24.03 17.58
C ASP A 562 -28.18 24.13 16.99
N GLN A 563 -28.27 24.25 15.66
CA GLN A 563 -29.53 24.28 14.89
C GLN A 563 -29.92 22.88 14.39
N GLY A 564 -31.19 22.73 14.01
CA GLY A 564 -31.74 21.45 13.51
C GLY A 564 -32.37 20.59 14.60
N ASP A 565 -32.91 19.44 14.22
CA ASP A 565 -33.52 18.48 15.13
C ASP A 565 -32.47 17.77 16.02
N GLU A 566 -32.94 17.18 17.12
CA GLU A 566 -32.05 16.57 18.13
C GLU A 566 -31.26 15.38 17.56
N GLU A 567 -31.87 14.56 16.70
CA GLU A 567 -31.26 13.38 16.12
C GLU A 567 -30.13 13.76 15.15
N SER A 568 -30.34 14.78 14.31
CA SER A 568 -29.33 15.35 13.42
C SER A 568 -28.15 15.90 14.22
N ARG A 569 -28.40 16.68 15.27
CA ARG A 569 -27.34 17.22 16.14
C ARG A 569 -26.53 16.13 16.82
N LYS A 570 -27.18 15.06 17.30
CA LYS A 570 -26.51 13.90 17.88
C LYS A 570 -25.61 13.23 16.86
N THR A 571 -26.08 13.03 15.63
CA THR A 571 -25.28 12.44 14.53
C THR A 571 -24.04 13.26 14.21
N TYR A 572 -24.14 14.58 14.12
CA TYR A 572 -22.99 15.45 13.90
C TYR A 572 -21.97 15.41 15.05
N LEU A 573 -22.45 15.41 16.30
CA LEU A 573 -21.59 15.35 17.46
C LEU A 573 -20.86 13.99 17.56
N GLU A 574 -21.53 12.89 17.26
CA GLU A 574 -20.91 11.56 17.20
C GLU A 574 -19.84 11.48 16.10
N LEU A 575 -20.13 12.05 14.93
CA LEU A 575 -19.17 12.13 13.83
C LEU A 575 -17.94 12.93 14.22
N ALA A 576 -18.13 14.12 14.84
CA ALA A 576 -17.03 14.95 15.32
C ALA A 576 -16.16 14.24 16.35
N ARG A 577 -16.78 13.55 17.34
CA ARG A 577 -16.07 12.82 18.40
C ARG A 577 -15.22 11.68 17.83
N LYS A 578 -15.80 10.85 16.98
CA LYS A 578 -15.09 9.75 16.31
C LYS A 578 -13.94 10.25 15.44
N THR A 579 -14.16 11.33 14.70
CA THR A 579 -13.10 11.93 13.88
C THR A 579 -11.96 12.45 14.76
N LYS A 580 -12.30 13.14 15.87
CA LYS A 580 -11.31 13.62 16.84
C LYS A 580 -10.49 12.47 17.45
N GLU A 581 -11.14 11.37 17.84
CA GLU A 581 -10.45 10.19 18.40
C GLU A 581 -9.41 9.63 17.43
N GLN A 582 -9.72 9.56 16.14
CA GLN A 582 -8.86 8.92 15.14
C GLN A 582 -7.83 9.86 14.50
N LYS A 583 -8.20 11.12 14.29
CA LYS A 583 -7.42 12.09 13.51
C LYS A 583 -6.98 13.33 14.30
N GLY A 584 -7.36 13.42 15.57
CA GLY A 584 -7.11 14.60 16.40
C GLY A 584 -8.01 15.78 16.02
N GLY A 585 -7.67 16.97 16.51
CA GLY A 585 -8.45 18.20 16.30
C GLY A 585 -9.26 18.61 17.54
N GLU A 586 -9.92 19.76 17.46
CA GLU A 586 -10.72 20.36 18.53
C GLU A 586 -12.19 20.45 18.14
N ILE A 587 -13.11 20.07 19.02
CA ILE A 587 -14.54 20.28 18.83
C ILE A 587 -14.94 21.59 19.51
N LEU A 588 -15.52 22.54 18.75
CA LEU A 588 -15.90 23.84 19.23
C LEU A 588 -17.41 24.06 19.10
N PRO A 589 -18.07 24.55 20.15
CA PRO A 589 -19.42 25.12 20.04
C PRO A 589 -19.41 26.37 19.12
N VAL A 590 -20.47 26.56 18.33
CA VAL A 590 -20.60 27.71 17.40
C VAL A 590 -20.30 29.06 18.06
N LYS A 591 -20.72 29.25 19.31
CA LYS A 591 -20.51 30.49 20.10
C LYS A 591 -19.06 30.80 20.49
N GLU A 592 -18.17 29.78 20.43
CA GLU A 592 -16.76 29.90 20.81
C GLU A 592 -15.84 30.08 19.58
N VAL A 593 -16.45 30.18 18.39
CA VAL A 593 -15.74 30.35 17.14
C VAL A 593 -15.31 31.79 16.96
N THR A 594 -14.01 32.02 16.78
CA THR A 594 -13.42 33.33 16.52
C THR A 594 -12.84 33.41 15.10
N GLU A 595 -12.66 34.61 14.55
CA GLU A 595 -12.03 34.79 13.25
C GLU A 595 -10.60 34.26 13.22
N GLU A 596 -9.86 34.41 14.30
CA GLU A 596 -8.51 33.87 14.45
C GLU A 596 -8.49 32.34 14.34
N LYS A 597 -9.39 31.64 15.02
CA LYS A 597 -9.48 30.18 14.97
C LYS A 597 -9.81 29.68 13.56
N ILE A 598 -10.77 30.30 12.86
CA ILE A 598 -11.14 29.87 11.50
C ILE A 598 -10.09 30.24 10.45
N THR A 599 -9.28 31.28 10.70
CA THR A 599 -8.17 31.65 9.81
C THR A 599 -7.01 30.66 9.93
N ASN A 600 -6.63 30.29 11.15
CA ASN A 600 -5.45 29.50 11.41
C ASN A 600 -5.68 27.97 11.38
N SER A 601 -6.92 27.52 11.22
CA SER A 601 -7.27 26.10 11.23
C SER A 601 -7.97 25.65 9.96
N SER A 602 -7.87 24.38 9.65
CA SER A 602 -8.82 23.72 8.76
C SER A 602 -10.14 23.49 9.50
N VAL A 603 -11.25 23.80 8.87
CA VAL A 603 -12.55 23.90 9.54
C VAL A 603 -13.54 22.92 8.97
N MET A 604 -14.08 22.03 9.78
CA MET A 604 -15.21 21.17 9.41
C MET A 604 -16.49 21.68 10.03
N LEU A 605 -17.41 22.14 9.20
CA LEU A 605 -18.75 22.61 9.58
C LEU A 605 -19.72 21.44 9.51
N LEU A 606 -20.30 21.09 10.65
CA LEU A 606 -21.25 19.99 10.80
C LEU A 606 -22.65 20.55 11.11
N GLY A 607 -23.53 20.46 10.13
CA GLY A 607 -24.87 21.08 10.18
C GLY A 607 -24.85 22.58 9.83
N GLU A 608 -26.01 23.24 9.96
CA GLU A 608 -26.21 24.65 9.59
C GLU A 608 -25.57 25.64 10.59
N SER A 609 -24.23 25.73 10.59
CA SER A 609 -23.49 26.65 11.46
C SER A 609 -23.21 28.02 10.86
N TRP A 610 -23.49 28.22 9.56
CA TRP A 610 -23.16 29.44 8.80
C TRP A 610 -24.06 30.66 9.06
N LYS A 611 -25.05 30.54 9.93
CA LYS A 611 -25.87 31.69 10.35
C LYS A 611 -25.12 32.65 11.28
N THR A 612 -23.97 32.24 11.84
CA THR A 612 -23.09 33.15 12.61
C THR A 612 -22.26 34.04 11.69
N PRO A 613 -22.08 35.33 12.02
CA PRO A 613 -21.35 36.27 11.16
C PRO A 613 -19.95 35.82 10.76
N VAL A 614 -19.20 35.21 11.70
CA VAL A 614 -17.84 34.75 11.47
C VAL A 614 -17.80 33.59 10.45
N ILE A 615 -18.70 32.62 10.57
CA ILE A 615 -18.76 31.48 9.65
C ILE A 615 -19.40 31.89 8.32
N SER A 616 -20.39 32.80 8.33
CA SER A 616 -21.00 33.33 7.11
C SER A 616 -19.95 33.92 6.17
N LYS A 617 -18.91 34.57 6.71
CA LYS A 617 -17.80 35.12 5.92
C LYS A 617 -17.06 34.04 5.12
N LEU A 618 -16.82 32.83 5.69
CA LEU A 618 -16.24 31.70 4.95
C LEU A 618 -17.14 31.25 3.80
N ILE A 619 -18.42 31.11 4.08
CA ILE A 619 -19.39 30.60 3.09
C ILE A 619 -19.67 31.64 1.98
N SER A 620 -19.58 32.93 2.27
CA SER A 620 -19.75 33.98 1.25
C SER A 620 -18.61 34.01 0.20
N LEU A 621 -17.48 33.37 0.50
CA LEU A 621 -16.29 33.33 -0.35
C LEU A 621 -16.13 31.98 -1.07
N LEU A 622 -17.22 31.21 -1.26
CA LEU A 622 -17.21 29.94 -1.97
C LEU A 622 -16.63 30.06 -3.39
N PRO A 623 -15.75 29.10 -3.78
CA PRO A 623 -15.23 29.08 -5.14
C PRO A 623 -16.30 28.63 -6.13
N LYS A 624 -16.36 29.25 -7.31
CA LYS A 624 -17.25 28.78 -8.39
C LYS A 624 -16.84 27.35 -8.81
N PRO A 625 -17.78 26.43 -9.16
CA PRO A 625 -19.18 26.67 -9.48
C PRO A 625 -20.15 26.54 -8.28
N LEU A 626 -19.68 26.78 -7.07
CA LEU A 626 -20.49 26.75 -5.85
C LEU A 626 -21.13 28.12 -5.59
N ASP A 627 -22.31 28.07 -5.02
CA ASP A 627 -22.99 29.29 -4.52
C ASP A 627 -23.79 28.96 -3.26
N HIS A 628 -23.99 29.94 -2.42
CA HIS A 628 -24.86 29.85 -1.24
C HIS A 628 -25.77 31.06 -1.18
N LYS A 629 -27.06 30.83 -1.37
CA LYS A 629 -28.08 31.86 -1.39
C LYS A 629 -29.30 31.41 -0.60
N ASP A 630 -29.91 32.33 0.14
CA ASP A 630 -31.14 32.08 0.91
C ASP A 630 -31.05 30.80 1.80
N GLY A 631 -29.88 30.57 2.39
CA GLY A 631 -29.64 29.41 3.27
C GLY A 631 -29.48 28.06 2.56
N SER A 632 -29.42 28.06 1.22
CA SER A 632 -29.25 26.84 0.41
C SER A 632 -27.95 26.86 -0.38
N PHE A 633 -27.29 25.67 -0.50
CA PHE A 633 -26.16 25.48 -1.39
C PHE A 633 -26.64 25.21 -2.82
N PHE A 634 -25.85 25.68 -3.77
CA PHE A 634 -26.02 25.41 -5.19
C PHE A 634 -24.72 24.81 -5.73
N ILE A 635 -24.83 23.69 -6.45
CA ILE A 635 -23.74 23.03 -7.13
C ILE A 635 -24.05 23.05 -8.62
N LYS A 636 -23.18 23.72 -9.42
CA LYS A 636 -23.41 23.87 -10.87
C LYS A 636 -24.82 24.41 -11.22
N GLY A 637 -25.35 25.27 -10.38
CA GLY A 637 -26.68 25.88 -10.53
C GLY A 637 -27.83 25.04 -9.96
N ASN A 638 -27.63 23.81 -9.55
CA ASN A 638 -28.64 22.96 -8.94
C ASN A 638 -28.71 23.21 -7.44
N LYS A 639 -29.91 23.50 -6.94
CA LYS A 639 -30.17 23.72 -5.52
C LYS A 639 -30.15 22.41 -4.74
N VAL A 640 -29.54 22.42 -3.56
CA VAL A 640 -29.55 21.30 -2.60
C VAL A 640 -30.59 21.61 -1.53
N ASP A 641 -31.80 21.10 -1.69
CA ASP A 641 -32.92 21.44 -0.81
C ASP A 641 -33.96 20.32 -0.54
N GLU A 642 -33.78 19.13 -1.09
CA GLU A 642 -34.66 17.99 -0.80
C GLU A 642 -34.42 17.44 0.62
N GLU A 643 -35.46 16.99 1.31
CA GLU A 643 -35.37 16.50 2.71
C GLU A 643 -34.46 15.28 2.87
N ASP A 644 -34.37 14.44 1.84
CA ASP A 644 -33.54 13.22 1.83
C ASP A 644 -32.12 13.45 1.29
N GLU A 645 -31.73 14.72 1.06
CA GLU A 645 -30.40 15.10 0.57
C GLU A 645 -29.44 15.49 1.70
N SER A 646 -28.18 15.06 1.53
CA SER A 646 -27.06 15.56 2.33
C SER A 646 -25.85 15.90 1.43
N LEU A 647 -25.11 16.91 1.84
CA LEU A 647 -23.97 17.46 1.10
C LEU A 647 -22.68 17.33 1.91
N LEU A 648 -21.66 16.72 1.31
CA LEU A 648 -20.27 16.83 1.71
C LEU A 648 -19.54 17.68 0.70
N LEU A 649 -18.89 18.74 1.16
CA LEU A 649 -18.24 19.73 0.32
C LEU A 649 -16.95 20.21 0.96
N THR A 650 -15.82 20.17 0.22
CA THR A 650 -14.53 20.73 0.67
C THR A 650 -14.01 21.75 -0.31
N PHE A 651 -13.51 22.87 0.20
CA PHE A 651 -12.90 23.95 -0.57
C PHE A 651 -11.72 24.58 0.20
N PRO A 652 -10.80 25.31 -0.50
CA PRO A 652 -9.70 25.99 0.18
C PRO A 652 -10.23 27.05 1.14
N ASN A 653 -9.64 27.16 2.34
CA ASN A 653 -9.99 28.26 3.25
C ASN A 653 -9.64 29.60 2.59
N PRO A 654 -10.61 30.47 2.32
CA PRO A 654 -10.36 31.75 1.62
C PRO A 654 -9.52 32.72 2.45
N LEU A 655 -9.42 32.51 3.77
CA LEU A 655 -8.69 33.36 4.70
C LEU A 655 -7.23 32.94 4.90
N HIS A 656 -6.87 31.69 4.54
CA HIS A 656 -5.52 31.19 4.73
C HIS A 656 -5.12 30.16 3.66
N PRO A 657 -4.06 30.38 2.88
CA PRO A 657 -3.51 29.37 1.97
C PRO A 657 -3.09 28.09 2.72
N GLY A 658 -3.41 26.92 2.15
CA GLY A 658 -3.04 25.63 2.74
C GLY A 658 -3.93 25.15 3.89
N LYS A 659 -5.02 25.87 4.20
CA LYS A 659 -6.10 25.43 5.10
C LYS A 659 -7.37 25.12 4.30
N TRP A 660 -8.23 24.30 4.87
CA TRP A 660 -9.40 23.74 4.20
C TRP A 660 -10.68 24.03 4.96
N VAL A 661 -11.77 24.19 4.25
CA VAL A 661 -13.12 24.22 4.82
C VAL A 661 -13.91 23.05 4.26
N THR A 662 -14.44 22.21 5.13
CA THR A 662 -15.37 21.15 4.77
C THR A 662 -16.74 21.44 5.37
N VAL A 663 -17.78 21.34 4.58
CA VAL A 663 -19.18 21.40 5.01
C VAL A 663 -19.78 20.02 4.88
N TYR A 664 -20.37 19.50 5.95
CA TYR A 664 -21.22 18.32 5.89
C TYR A 664 -22.56 18.63 6.54
N PHE A 665 -23.61 18.58 5.74
CA PHE A 665 -24.93 18.88 6.23
C PHE A 665 -26.00 18.05 5.52
N GLY A 666 -27.10 17.75 6.20
CA GLY A 666 -28.30 17.13 5.66
C GLY A 666 -29.55 17.81 6.17
N ARG A 667 -30.61 17.78 5.38
CA ARG A 667 -31.87 18.43 5.68
C ARG A 667 -32.67 17.73 6.78
N SER A 668 -32.42 16.43 7.00
CA SER A 668 -33.10 15.62 8.01
C SER A 668 -32.17 14.55 8.59
N ALA A 669 -32.53 13.97 9.72
CA ALA A 669 -31.82 12.83 10.30
C ALA A 669 -31.75 11.63 9.35
N SER A 670 -32.78 11.40 8.54
CA SER A 670 -32.79 10.32 7.54
C SER A 670 -31.75 10.54 6.45
N ALA A 671 -31.52 11.80 5.99
CA ALA A 671 -30.47 12.17 5.05
C ALA A 671 -29.08 11.91 5.61
N LEU A 672 -28.90 11.94 6.93
CA LEU A 672 -27.65 11.69 7.65
C LEU A 672 -27.44 10.21 8.06
N SER A 673 -28.35 9.31 7.72
CA SER A 673 -28.34 7.90 8.14
C SER A 673 -27.04 7.15 7.81
N ARG A 674 -26.26 7.64 6.83
CA ARG A 674 -24.95 7.11 6.44
C ARG A 674 -23.77 8.04 6.71
N ALA A 675 -23.92 8.99 7.62
CA ALA A 675 -22.87 9.96 7.97
C ALA A 675 -21.51 9.32 8.24
N ARG A 676 -21.48 8.14 8.88
CA ARG A 676 -20.26 7.38 9.18
C ARG A 676 -19.47 6.94 7.93
N TYR A 677 -20.11 6.92 6.76
CA TYR A 677 -19.47 6.48 5.50
C TYR A 677 -18.90 7.61 4.65
N ILE A 678 -19.01 8.88 5.07
CA ILE A 678 -18.47 10.02 4.30
C ILE A 678 -16.97 9.91 4.06
N PHE A 679 -16.24 9.23 4.96
CA PHE A 679 -14.79 9.05 4.87
C PHE A 679 -14.38 8.17 3.68
N PHE A 680 -15.23 7.27 3.19
CA PHE A 680 -14.96 6.51 1.96
C PHE A 680 -14.85 7.40 0.73
N TYR A 681 -15.40 8.62 0.81
CA TYR A 681 -15.39 9.60 -0.26
C TYR A 681 -14.41 10.75 0.00
N GLY A 682 -13.44 10.53 0.88
CA GLY A 682 -12.49 11.55 1.32
C GLY A 682 -11.61 12.15 0.21
N TRP A 683 -11.61 11.59 -0.99
CA TRP A 683 -10.88 12.07 -2.17
C TRP A 683 -11.74 12.82 -3.20
N ASP A 684 -13.01 13.06 -2.90
CA ASP A 684 -13.88 13.93 -3.70
C ASP A 684 -13.95 15.33 -3.07
N SER A 685 -14.04 16.37 -3.90
CA SER A 685 -14.23 17.74 -3.42
C SER A 685 -15.66 18.00 -2.98
N TYR A 686 -16.61 17.38 -3.67
CA TYR A 686 -18.01 17.44 -3.30
C TYR A 686 -18.76 16.16 -3.60
N ILE A 687 -19.75 15.86 -2.78
CA ILE A 687 -20.70 14.77 -2.99
C ILE A 687 -22.06 15.22 -2.51
N LEU A 688 -23.02 15.10 -3.39
CA LEU A 688 -24.46 15.18 -3.07
C LEU A 688 -24.97 13.75 -2.87
N PHE A 689 -25.45 13.46 -1.69
CA PHE A 689 -26.12 12.21 -1.39
C PHE A 689 -27.63 12.38 -1.47
N LYS A 690 -28.33 11.35 -1.93
CA LYS A 690 -29.79 11.21 -1.82
C LYS A 690 -30.12 9.85 -1.19
N ASN A 691 -30.90 9.84 -0.14
CA ASN A 691 -31.16 8.63 0.66
C ASN A 691 -29.85 7.92 1.08
N GLY A 692 -28.83 8.67 1.44
CA GLY A 692 -27.52 8.20 1.84
C GLY A 692 -26.69 7.53 0.73
N ARG A 693 -27.08 7.62 -0.55
CA ARG A 693 -26.31 7.15 -1.70
C ARG A 693 -25.80 8.33 -2.52
N PRO A 694 -24.58 8.27 -3.07
CA PRO A 694 -24.08 9.32 -3.95
C PRO A 694 -25.01 9.52 -5.16
N LYS A 695 -25.54 10.71 -5.32
CA LYS A 695 -26.33 11.17 -6.48
C LYS A 695 -25.41 11.88 -7.50
N GLU A 696 -24.54 12.73 -6.99
CA GLU A 696 -23.54 13.45 -7.79
C GLU A 696 -22.25 13.60 -6.99
N ARG A 697 -21.10 13.53 -7.64
CA ARG A 697 -19.80 13.73 -7.02
C ARG A 697 -18.77 14.26 -8.02
N GLY A 698 -17.71 14.89 -7.51
CA GLY A 698 -16.64 15.39 -8.37
C GLY A 698 -15.56 16.15 -7.61
N ASN A 699 -14.60 16.61 -8.39
CA ASN A 699 -13.48 17.41 -7.90
C ASN A 699 -13.48 18.80 -8.52
N PHE A 700 -13.09 19.80 -7.73
CA PHE A 700 -12.78 21.14 -8.20
C PHE A 700 -11.37 21.17 -8.79
N SER A 701 -11.08 22.22 -9.54
CA SER A 701 -9.71 22.54 -9.91
C SER A 701 -8.94 23.04 -8.68
N PRO A 702 -7.63 22.82 -8.61
CA PRO A 702 -6.81 23.47 -7.60
C PRO A 702 -6.86 25.00 -7.75
N ARG A 703 -6.48 25.71 -6.69
CA ARG A 703 -6.53 27.19 -6.65
C ARG A 703 -5.58 27.81 -7.68
N THR A 704 -4.41 27.22 -7.86
CA THR A 704 -3.38 27.67 -8.80
C THR A 704 -2.53 26.51 -9.29
N SER A 705 -1.68 26.77 -10.27
CA SER A 705 -0.60 25.88 -10.69
C SER A 705 0.68 26.70 -10.81
N PHE A 706 1.73 26.31 -10.13
CA PHE A 706 3.03 26.95 -10.21
C PHE A 706 3.88 26.48 -11.40
N VAL A 707 3.44 25.43 -12.07
CA VAL A 707 4.08 24.85 -13.26
C VAL A 707 3.39 25.26 -14.56
N SER A 708 2.43 26.17 -14.51
CA SER A 708 1.79 26.73 -15.71
C SER A 708 1.66 28.24 -15.61
N TYR A 709 1.66 28.93 -16.77
CA TYR A 709 1.52 30.35 -16.90
C TYR A 709 0.58 30.70 -18.06
N ASP A 710 -0.49 31.47 -17.80
CA ASP A 710 -1.43 31.93 -18.81
C ASP A 710 -1.01 33.35 -19.24
N PHE A 711 -0.76 33.58 -20.56
CA PHE A 711 -0.33 34.89 -21.10
C PHE A 711 -1.48 35.84 -21.32
N ILE A 712 -2.71 35.31 -21.43
CA ILE A 712 -3.92 36.08 -21.63
C ILE A 712 -4.79 35.87 -20.39
N SER A 713 -5.25 36.94 -19.76
CA SER A 713 -6.16 36.83 -18.63
C SER A 713 -7.52 36.29 -19.11
N LYS A 714 -8.19 35.49 -18.27
CA LYS A 714 -9.53 34.96 -18.60
C LYS A 714 -10.57 36.08 -18.85
N ASP A 715 -10.26 37.29 -18.45
CA ASP A 715 -11.12 38.48 -18.63
C ASP A 715 -10.92 39.15 -20.00
N ASP A 716 -9.87 38.78 -20.75
CA ASP A 716 -9.55 39.36 -22.08
C ASP A 716 -10.20 38.61 -23.26
N PHE A 717 -10.91 37.50 -23.01
CA PHE A 717 -11.69 36.87 -24.08
C PHE A 717 -12.96 37.67 -24.35
N PRO A 718 -13.17 38.20 -25.57
CA PRO A 718 -14.43 38.82 -25.93
C PRO A 718 -15.54 37.80 -25.71
N LYS A 719 -16.52 38.13 -24.87
CA LYS A 719 -17.74 37.33 -24.71
C LYS A 719 -18.28 37.08 -26.10
N SER A 720 -18.22 35.87 -26.58
CA SER A 720 -18.83 35.49 -27.86
C SER A 720 -20.30 35.86 -27.80
N ASN A 721 -20.68 36.86 -28.51
CA ASN A 721 -22.08 37.19 -28.81
C ASN A 721 -22.64 36.03 -29.65
N HIS A 722 -23.09 34.98 -29.03
CA HIS A 722 -24.08 34.12 -29.65
C HIS A 722 -25.43 34.87 -29.56
N ARG A 723 -25.68 35.70 -30.57
CA ARG A 723 -27.02 35.98 -31.01
C ARG A 723 -27.35 34.92 -32.08
N ASP A 724 -28.48 34.30 -31.82
CA ASP A 724 -29.32 33.40 -32.61
C ASP A 724 -28.99 31.89 -32.49
#